data_aa218bcfeb1ef2273f464e622bdfca82
#
_entry.id   aa218bcfeb1ef2273f464e622bdfca82
#
_cell.length_a   1.000
_cell.length_b   1.000
_cell.length_c   1.000
_cell.angle_alpha   90.00
_cell.angle_beta   90.00
_cell.angle_gamma   90.00
#
_symmetry.space_group_name_H-M   'P 1'
#
loop_
_entity.id
_entity.type
_entity.pdbx_description
1 polymer ?
#
loop_
_entity_poly.entity_id
_entity_poly.type
_entity_poly.pdbx_seq_one_letter_code
_entity_poly.pdbx_strand_id
1 'polypeptide(L)'
;MTDKQAELDAAAEQINNDELVDAQLDDSMSPDHYDASDLKVLEGLEAVRIRPGMYIGSTGPRGLHHLVYEIVDNSVDEALAGYATHIEVTILPDNGIRVVDDGRGIPVDEVPGEGVSGVETVMTKLHAGGKFGGGGYAVSGGLHGVGISVVNALSTRVDIEVRRQGFHWTQTYINQHPTARLKQGEPMSEGESTGTSVTFWPDGKIFETTVYDFETLRARFQQMAFLNKGLKISLTDLREPDMAGDEVAGEDDGEPKHQTVTYQYANGIKDYVDYLVKSRKATPVEEDVIDFEAEDLKIGISAEIAMQWTTAYSEAVHTFANTISTTEGGTHEEGFRAALTSLVNRYAREKNILKDKDDNLSGDDVREGLTAVISVKLTTPQFEGQTKTKLGNSEAKTFVQRVMTDKLGDWFDAHPSEAKNIIQKAIEASRARIAAKKARENTRRKSIFESAGMPDKLKDCQSNNPEECELFIVEGDSAGGSAIQGRNPETQAILPLRGKILNTERASIDRMMKSDTIESLITAVGGGYGEDFDVSKVRYHKVIIMADADVDGAHIATLNLTLFFRYMRPMITAGYVYVAMPPLYRLKWTRGDHDYVYTDRERDEKLAEGRAAGRQLPKGEGIQRYKGLGEMTYQELWETTMDPERRILKQIHIEDAAAADETFSMLMGDDVEPRRLFIQRNAKDVRFIDA
;
A
#
# COMPACT_ATOMS: atom_id res chain seq x y z
N MET A 1 31.60 -20.23 -21.42
CA MET A 1 30.23 -20.07 -20.87
C MET A 1 29.49 -21.41 -20.76
N THR A 2 29.81 -22.43 -21.54
CA THR A 2 29.12 -23.75 -21.56
C THR A 2 29.46 -24.68 -20.39
N ASP A 3 30.67 -24.63 -19.81
CA ASP A 3 31.06 -25.57 -18.73
C ASP A 3 30.44 -25.21 -17.35
N LYS A 4 30.28 -23.92 -17.06
CA LYS A 4 29.74 -23.48 -15.76
C LYS A 4 28.22 -23.72 -15.62
N GLN A 5 27.51 -23.72 -16.74
CA GLN A 5 26.09 -24.03 -16.78
C GLN A 5 25.82 -25.52 -16.60
N ALA A 6 26.70 -26.38 -17.20
CA ALA A 6 26.61 -27.82 -17.04
C ALA A 6 26.94 -28.32 -15.62
N GLU A 7 27.86 -27.65 -14.91
CA GLU A 7 28.11 -27.91 -13.48
C GLU A 7 26.95 -27.50 -12.57
N LEU A 8 26.29 -26.40 -12.89
CA LEU A 8 25.09 -25.92 -12.15
C LEU A 8 23.88 -26.83 -12.38
N ASP A 9 23.68 -27.28 -13.63
CA ASP A 9 22.59 -28.17 -13.97
C ASP A 9 22.79 -29.57 -13.34
N ALA A 10 24.05 -30.05 -13.28
CA ALA A 10 24.39 -31.31 -12.59
C ALA A 10 24.20 -31.23 -11.06
N ALA A 11 24.52 -30.09 -10.44
CA ALA A 11 24.28 -29.85 -9.02
C ALA A 11 22.76 -29.75 -8.73
N ALA A 12 21.98 -29.16 -9.63
CA ALA A 12 20.53 -29.08 -9.53
C ALA A 12 19.86 -30.47 -9.67
N GLU A 13 20.38 -31.33 -10.56
CA GLU A 13 19.88 -32.71 -10.70
C GLU A 13 20.19 -33.58 -9.49
N GLN A 14 21.34 -33.40 -8.82
CA GLN A 14 21.67 -34.13 -7.59
C GLN A 14 20.80 -33.71 -6.39
N ILE A 15 20.45 -32.43 -6.30
CA ILE A 15 19.58 -31.91 -5.22
C ILE A 15 18.11 -32.28 -5.46
N ASN A 16 17.66 -32.41 -6.73
CA ASN A 16 16.29 -32.82 -7.06
C ASN A 16 16.00 -34.32 -6.82
N ASN A 17 17.02 -35.16 -6.59
CA ASN A 17 16.82 -36.59 -6.34
C ASN A 17 16.67 -36.96 -4.86
N ASP A 18 16.93 -36.04 -3.93
CA ASP A 18 16.64 -36.27 -2.52
C ASP A 18 15.33 -35.60 -2.12
N GLU A 19 14.24 -36.40 -2.16
CA GLU A 19 12.95 -36.24 -1.50
C GLU A 19 12.15 -34.95 -1.80
N LEU A 20 11.48 -34.94 -2.96
CA LEU A 20 10.13 -34.41 -3.02
C LEU A 20 9.22 -35.34 -2.23
N VAL A 21 9.02 -35.08 -0.93
CA VAL A 21 7.87 -35.60 -0.19
C VAL A 21 6.67 -34.89 -0.78
N ASP A 22 5.97 -35.56 -1.71
CA ASP A 22 4.60 -35.26 -2.05
C ASP A 22 3.80 -35.29 -0.73
N ALA A 23 3.54 -34.12 -0.17
CA ALA A 23 2.51 -33.97 0.84
C ALA A 23 1.16 -34.13 0.12
N GLN A 24 0.80 -35.37 -0.18
CA GLN A 24 -0.57 -35.74 -0.42
C GLN A 24 -1.35 -35.33 0.84
N LEU A 25 -2.24 -34.35 0.68
CA LEU A 25 -3.28 -34.10 1.67
C LEU A 25 -4.05 -35.40 1.83
N ASP A 26 -3.82 -36.09 2.92
CA ASP A 26 -4.54 -37.29 3.28
C ASP A 26 -5.98 -36.89 3.65
N ASP A 27 -6.92 -37.21 2.79
CA ASP A 27 -8.35 -36.89 2.89
C ASP A 27 -9.06 -37.73 4.00
N SER A 28 -8.28 -38.33 4.93
CA SER A 28 -8.78 -39.22 6.00
C SER A 28 -8.87 -38.55 7.39
N MET A 29 -8.69 -37.21 7.50
CA MET A 29 -8.83 -36.52 8.78
C MET A 29 -10.31 -36.30 9.13
N SER A 30 -10.89 -37.19 9.92
CA SER A 30 -12.16 -36.90 10.58
C SER A 30 -11.94 -35.83 11.67
N PRO A 31 -12.89 -34.90 11.88
CA PRO A 31 -12.75 -33.76 12.81
C PRO A 31 -12.57 -34.13 14.29
N ASP A 32 -12.67 -35.39 14.67
CA ASP A 32 -12.80 -35.84 16.04
C ASP A 32 -11.50 -36.41 16.68
N HIS A 33 -10.37 -36.40 15.97
CA HIS A 33 -9.09 -36.89 16.51
C HIS A 33 -7.97 -35.89 16.22
N TYR A 34 -7.71 -34.96 17.17
CA TYR A 34 -6.54 -34.11 17.19
C TYR A 34 -5.64 -34.53 18.36
N ASP A 35 -4.48 -35.11 18.06
CA ASP A 35 -3.51 -35.53 19.08
C ASP A 35 -2.09 -35.02 18.77
N ALA A 36 -1.12 -35.38 19.64
CA ALA A 36 0.25 -34.92 19.51
C ALA A 36 0.95 -35.37 18.19
N SER A 37 0.45 -36.38 17.49
CA SER A 37 1.00 -36.84 16.22
C SER A 37 0.63 -35.93 15.06
N ASP A 38 -0.40 -35.07 15.24
CA ASP A 38 -0.83 -34.06 14.27
C ASP A 38 0.01 -32.76 14.36
N LEU A 39 0.85 -32.64 15.38
CA LEU A 39 1.73 -31.50 15.59
C LEU A 39 2.99 -31.64 14.71
N LYS A 40 3.03 -30.92 13.57
CA LYS A 40 4.24 -30.80 12.74
C LYS A 40 5.06 -29.59 13.21
N VAL A 41 6.29 -29.81 13.64
CA VAL A 41 7.26 -28.74 13.91
C VAL A 41 7.98 -28.46 12.59
N LEU A 42 7.78 -27.26 12.07
CA LEU A 42 8.52 -26.77 10.88
C LEU A 42 9.74 -26.01 11.35
N GLU A 43 10.92 -26.39 10.90
CA GLU A 43 12.17 -25.75 11.27
C GLU A 43 12.79 -25.01 10.07
N GLY A 44 13.51 -23.91 10.35
CA GLY A 44 14.30 -23.18 9.37
C GLY A 44 13.50 -22.60 8.20
N LEU A 45 14.07 -22.64 7.00
CA LEU A 45 13.53 -22.04 5.79
C LEU A 45 12.31 -22.77 5.20
N GLU A 46 12.12 -24.04 5.59
CA GLU A 46 10.95 -24.82 5.15
C GLU A 46 9.63 -24.19 5.66
N ALA A 47 9.63 -23.68 6.89
CA ALA A 47 8.48 -22.97 7.46
C ALA A 47 8.06 -21.78 6.60
N VAL A 48 9.02 -21.06 6.00
CA VAL A 48 8.79 -19.93 5.11
C VAL A 48 8.13 -20.38 3.81
N ARG A 49 8.60 -21.48 3.21
CA ARG A 49 8.04 -22.03 1.96
C ARG A 49 6.61 -22.53 2.12
N ILE A 50 6.30 -23.17 3.24
CA ILE A 50 4.96 -23.71 3.52
C ILE A 50 3.96 -22.60 3.82
N ARG A 51 4.38 -21.52 4.50
CA ARG A 51 3.52 -20.38 4.85
C ARG A 51 4.15 -19.04 4.50
N PRO A 52 4.39 -18.76 3.20
CA PRO A 52 5.05 -17.53 2.78
C PRO A 52 4.28 -16.27 3.20
N GLY A 53 2.94 -16.32 3.21
CA GLY A 53 2.11 -15.19 3.62
C GLY A 53 2.38 -14.66 5.04
N MET A 54 2.93 -15.49 5.94
CA MET A 54 3.31 -15.03 7.29
C MET A 54 4.53 -14.09 7.28
N TYR A 55 5.37 -14.16 6.24
CA TYR A 55 6.63 -13.41 6.13
C TYR A 55 6.54 -12.27 5.13
N ILE A 56 5.84 -12.47 4.00
CA ILE A 56 5.73 -11.49 2.90
C ILE A 56 4.31 -10.99 2.65
N GLY A 57 3.35 -11.40 3.48
CA GLY A 57 1.96 -10.95 3.44
C GLY A 57 1.08 -11.64 2.39
N SER A 58 1.60 -11.97 1.21
CA SER A 58 0.87 -12.66 0.14
C SER A 58 1.83 -13.33 -0.85
N THR A 59 1.32 -14.18 -1.73
CA THR A 59 2.07 -14.80 -2.85
C THR A 59 1.74 -14.16 -4.21
N GLY A 60 0.89 -13.14 -4.22
CA GLY A 60 0.60 -12.32 -5.39
C GLY A 60 1.67 -11.28 -5.69
N PRO A 61 1.41 -10.33 -6.61
CA PRO A 61 2.36 -9.29 -7.02
C PRO A 61 2.97 -8.51 -5.85
N ARG A 62 2.19 -8.23 -4.80
CA ARG A 62 2.65 -7.53 -3.60
C ARG A 62 3.76 -8.29 -2.88
N GLY A 63 3.57 -9.57 -2.61
CA GLY A 63 4.58 -10.40 -1.95
C GLY A 63 5.82 -10.59 -2.83
N LEU A 64 5.65 -10.64 -4.16
CA LEU A 64 6.76 -10.68 -5.10
C LEU A 64 7.65 -9.44 -4.97
N HIS A 65 7.07 -8.23 -4.99
CA HIS A 65 7.81 -6.97 -4.85
C HIS A 65 8.44 -6.84 -3.45
N HIS A 66 7.82 -7.43 -2.43
CA HIS A 66 8.36 -7.42 -1.06
C HIS A 66 9.72 -8.09 -0.96
N LEU A 67 10.02 -9.12 -1.77
CA LEU A 67 11.35 -9.73 -1.83
C LEU A 67 12.44 -8.71 -2.22
N VAL A 68 12.13 -7.82 -3.17
CA VAL A 68 13.05 -6.75 -3.58
C VAL A 68 13.27 -5.77 -2.44
N TYR A 69 12.19 -5.38 -1.75
CA TYR A 69 12.27 -4.45 -0.63
C TYR A 69 13.12 -4.99 0.52
N GLU A 70 13.02 -6.28 0.84
CA GLU A 70 13.84 -6.90 1.90
C GLU A 70 15.36 -6.83 1.61
N ILE A 71 15.76 -6.98 0.35
CA ILE A 71 17.17 -6.84 -0.03
C ILE A 71 17.61 -5.38 -0.03
N VAL A 72 16.80 -4.48 -0.62
CA VAL A 72 17.10 -3.03 -0.67
C VAL A 72 17.12 -2.42 0.73
N ASP A 73 16.24 -2.82 1.64
CA ASP A 73 16.23 -2.36 3.03
C ASP A 73 17.53 -2.72 3.77
N ASN A 74 18.18 -3.86 3.45
CA ASN A 74 19.50 -4.17 4.01
C ASN A 74 20.57 -3.19 3.52
N SER A 75 20.52 -2.80 2.25
CA SER A 75 21.42 -1.80 1.68
C SER A 75 21.13 -0.39 2.23
N VAL A 76 19.87 -0.06 2.47
CA VAL A 76 19.46 1.19 3.16
C VAL A 76 19.96 1.22 4.62
N ASP A 77 19.95 0.08 5.32
CA ASP A 77 20.52 -0.02 6.67
C ASP A 77 22.03 0.28 6.69
N GLU A 78 22.80 -0.13 5.65
CA GLU A 78 24.19 0.28 5.47
C GLU A 78 24.32 1.80 5.22
N ALA A 79 23.37 2.40 4.48
CA ALA A 79 23.35 3.85 4.27
C ALA A 79 23.00 4.62 5.57
N LEU A 80 22.02 4.15 6.34
CA LEU A 80 21.67 4.70 7.66
C LEU A 80 22.84 4.61 8.65
N ALA A 81 23.66 3.56 8.54
CA ALA A 81 24.89 3.42 9.32
C ALA A 81 26.05 4.26 8.77
N GLY A 82 25.88 4.99 7.66
CA GLY A 82 26.85 5.89 7.06
C GLY A 82 27.90 5.20 6.17
N TYR A 83 27.68 3.97 5.74
CA TYR A 83 28.65 3.20 4.97
C TYR A 83 28.28 3.06 3.50
N ALA A 84 26.98 3.04 3.14
CA ALA A 84 26.56 3.01 1.74
C ALA A 84 26.12 4.39 1.26
N THR A 85 26.43 4.69 0.00
CA THR A 85 26.06 5.94 -0.68
C THR A 85 25.28 5.71 -1.96
N HIS A 86 25.35 4.51 -2.52
CA HIS A 86 24.70 4.14 -3.77
C HIS A 86 24.13 2.72 -3.71
N ILE A 87 22.87 2.60 -4.15
CA ILE A 87 22.18 1.32 -4.34
C ILE A 87 21.75 1.22 -5.79
N GLU A 88 22.10 0.13 -6.45
CA GLU A 88 21.71 -0.16 -7.84
C GLU A 88 20.79 -1.38 -7.86
N VAL A 89 19.60 -1.23 -8.42
CA VAL A 89 18.64 -2.31 -8.63
C VAL A 89 18.46 -2.55 -10.11
N THR A 90 18.55 -3.80 -10.54
CA THR A 90 18.40 -4.17 -11.95
C THR A 90 17.38 -5.31 -12.08
N ILE A 91 16.36 -5.09 -12.90
CA ILE A 91 15.47 -6.15 -13.37
C ILE A 91 16.16 -6.81 -14.56
N LEU A 92 16.47 -8.09 -14.43
CA LEU A 92 17.17 -8.85 -15.47
C LEU A 92 16.22 -9.31 -16.59
N PRO A 93 16.75 -9.66 -17.79
CA PRO A 93 15.91 -10.12 -18.91
C PRO A 93 15.05 -11.36 -18.60
N ASP A 94 15.48 -12.19 -17.66
CA ASP A 94 14.81 -13.41 -17.21
C ASP A 94 13.94 -13.22 -15.96
N ASN A 95 13.58 -11.97 -15.63
CA ASN A 95 12.86 -11.58 -14.41
C ASN A 95 13.61 -11.89 -13.10
N GLY A 96 14.92 -12.10 -13.13
CA GLY A 96 15.74 -12.02 -11.92
C GLY A 96 15.86 -10.57 -11.43
N ILE A 97 16.15 -10.39 -10.16
CA ILE A 97 16.49 -9.07 -9.59
C ILE A 97 17.92 -9.10 -9.08
N ARG A 98 18.68 -8.07 -9.43
CA ARG A 98 20.02 -7.83 -8.90
C ARG A 98 20.03 -6.52 -8.11
N VAL A 99 20.46 -6.58 -6.85
CA VAL A 99 20.67 -5.41 -5.98
C VAL A 99 22.14 -5.33 -5.62
N VAL A 100 22.75 -4.17 -5.80
CA VAL A 100 24.15 -3.90 -5.49
C VAL A 100 24.25 -2.67 -4.60
N ASP A 101 25.03 -2.75 -3.54
CA ASP A 101 25.39 -1.59 -2.71
C ASP A 101 26.91 -1.42 -2.60
N ASP A 102 27.31 -0.23 -2.17
CA ASP A 102 28.70 0.16 -1.89
C ASP A 102 29.00 0.22 -0.37
N GLY A 103 28.24 -0.54 0.44
CA GLY A 103 28.39 -0.63 1.89
C GLY A 103 29.60 -1.44 2.33
N ARG A 104 29.60 -1.87 3.61
CA ARG A 104 30.74 -2.64 4.18
C ARG A 104 30.86 -4.07 3.63
N GLY A 105 29.82 -4.59 3.00
CA GLY A 105 29.69 -6.00 2.65
C GLY A 105 29.34 -6.89 3.86
N ILE A 106 28.57 -7.94 3.63
CA ILE A 106 28.22 -8.94 4.67
C ILE A 106 29.50 -9.59 5.22
N PRO A 107 29.62 -9.87 6.55
CA PRO A 107 30.77 -10.55 7.11
C PRO A 107 31.04 -11.89 6.44
N VAL A 108 32.29 -12.09 6.00
CA VAL A 108 32.75 -13.31 5.29
C VAL A 108 33.41 -14.31 6.22
N ASP A 109 33.78 -13.86 7.41
CA ASP A 109 34.42 -14.69 8.45
C ASP A 109 33.45 -15.77 8.97
N GLU A 110 34.00 -16.84 9.52
CA GLU A 110 33.22 -17.89 10.15
C GLU A 110 32.55 -17.38 11.43
N VAL A 111 31.25 -17.66 11.58
CA VAL A 111 30.50 -17.28 12.77
C VAL A 111 30.82 -18.24 13.92
N PRO A 112 31.27 -17.74 15.07
CA PRO A 112 31.59 -18.59 16.21
C PRO A 112 30.42 -19.51 16.65
N GLY A 113 30.65 -20.79 16.64
CA GLY A 113 29.66 -21.81 17.03
C GLY A 113 28.76 -22.30 15.89
N GLU A 114 28.78 -21.67 14.70
CA GLU A 114 27.96 -22.07 13.57
C GLU A 114 28.73 -22.91 12.51
N GLY A 115 30.06 -22.76 12.46
CA GLY A 115 30.93 -23.50 11.52
C GLY A 115 30.78 -23.11 10.05
N VAL A 116 30.07 -22.02 9.78
CA VAL A 116 29.83 -21.45 8.44
C VAL A 116 30.08 -19.94 8.45
N SER A 117 30.23 -19.35 7.27
CA SER A 117 30.48 -17.91 7.11
C SER A 117 29.27 -17.07 7.55
N GLY A 118 29.52 -15.78 7.84
CA GLY A 118 28.45 -14.83 8.10
C GLY A 118 27.45 -14.75 6.94
N VAL A 119 27.94 -14.81 5.70
CA VAL A 119 27.11 -14.85 4.47
C VAL A 119 26.16 -16.07 4.53
N GLU A 120 26.68 -17.27 4.74
CA GLU A 120 25.87 -18.49 4.79
C GLU A 120 24.90 -18.48 5.97
N THR A 121 25.32 -17.95 7.11
CA THR A 121 24.45 -17.83 8.30
C THR A 121 23.23 -16.95 8.03
N VAL A 122 23.39 -15.75 7.47
CA VAL A 122 22.26 -14.86 7.21
C VAL A 122 21.35 -15.34 6.07
N MET A 123 21.88 -16.13 5.14
CA MET A 123 21.13 -16.69 4.04
C MET A 123 20.30 -17.92 4.42
N THR A 124 20.74 -18.72 5.42
CA THR A 124 20.14 -20.02 5.73
C THR A 124 19.45 -20.09 7.08
N LYS A 125 19.69 -19.12 7.97
CA LYS A 125 19.10 -19.12 9.32
C LYS A 125 18.14 -17.95 9.51
N LEU A 126 16.97 -18.26 10.05
CA LEU A 126 16.03 -17.23 10.50
C LEU A 126 16.56 -16.60 11.80
N HIS A 127 16.26 -15.33 12.00
CA HIS A 127 16.68 -14.56 13.18
C HIS A 127 18.20 -14.48 13.34
N ALA A 128 18.94 -14.46 12.23
CA ALA A 128 20.37 -14.27 12.20
C ALA A 128 20.73 -12.90 11.62
N GLY A 129 21.65 -12.17 12.25
CA GLY A 129 22.13 -10.89 11.72
C GLY A 129 22.79 -10.00 12.75
N GLY A 130 23.61 -9.04 12.29
CA GLY A 130 24.33 -8.08 13.12
C GLY A 130 23.46 -7.00 13.80
N LYS A 131 22.14 -7.08 13.63
CA LYS A 131 21.16 -6.08 14.13
C LYS A 131 20.66 -6.43 15.55
N PHE A 132 20.93 -7.61 16.07
CA PHE A 132 20.46 -8.09 17.39
C PHE A 132 21.36 -7.74 18.59
N GLY A 133 22.51 -7.14 18.41
CA GLY A 133 23.48 -6.97 19.49
C GLY A 133 24.03 -5.57 19.71
N GLY A 134 23.47 -4.54 19.09
CA GLY A 134 23.87 -3.13 19.31
C GLY A 134 25.26 -2.74 18.79
N GLY A 135 26.00 -3.63 18.15
CA GLY A 135 27.39 -3.40 17.75
C GLY A 135 27.59 -2.91 16.31
N GLY A 136 26.62 -3.05 15.44
CA GLY A 136 26.80 -2.77 13.99
C GLY A 136 25.88 -1.69 13.42
N TYR A 137 24.69 -1.50 14.00
CA TYR A 137 23.68 -0.57 13.53
C TYR A 137 22.98 0.10 14.72
N ALA A 138 23.10 1.43 14.80
CA ALA A 138 22.40 2.21 15.83
C ALA A 138 20.90 2.33 15.51
N VAL A 139 20.55 2.38 14.23
CA VAL A 139 19.18 2.43 13.69
C VAL A 139 19.11 1.47 12.52
N SER A 140 18.05 0.69 12.42
CA SER A 140 17.80 -0.18 11.27
C SER A 140 16.31 -0.35 11.02
N GLY A 141 15.92 -0.51 9.74
CA GLY A 141 14.57 -0.88 9.31
C GLY A 141 14.32 -2.38 9.43
N GLY A 142 15.36 -3.20 9.23
CA GLY A 142 15.30 -4.65 9.38
C GLY A 142 15.37 -5.10 10.84
N LEU A 143 14.21 -5.34 11.46
CA LEU A 143 14.11 -5.65 12.89
C LEU A 143 14.19 -7.14 13.23
N HIS A 144 13.79 -8.01 12.31
CA HIS A 144 13.57 -9.42 12.61
C HIS A 144 14.72 -10.35 12.19
N GLY A 145 15.69 -9.85 11.39
CA GLY A 145 16.82 -10.64 10.89
C GLY A 145 16.40 -11.84 10.03
N VAL A 146 15.30 -11.69 9.29
CA VAL A 146 14.75 -12.77 8.44
C VAL A 146 14.68 -12.42 6.96
N GLY A 147 14.77 -11.16 6.57
CA GLY A 147 14.48 -10.70 5.21
C GLY A 147 15.27 -11.44 4.13
N ILE A 148 16.60 -11.47 4.23
CA ILE A 148 17.45 -12.12 3.21
C ILE A 148 17.26 -13.64 3.19
N SER A 149 17.06 -14.28 4.33
CA SER A 149 16.79 -15.71 4.42
C SER A 149 15.41 -16.08 3.88
N VAL A 150 14.42 -15.19 4.02
CA VAL A 150 13.09 -15.31 3.38
C VAL A 150 13.20 -15.21 1.87
N VAL A 151 13.99 -14.26 1.34
CA VAL A 151 14.25 -14.18 -0.11
C VAL A 151 14.89 -15.46 -0.63
N ASN A 152 15.89 -16.01 0.07
CA ASN A 152 16.50 -17.29 -0.28
C ASN A 152 15.47 -18.44 -0.26
N ALA A 153 14.66 -18.53 0.78
CA ALA A 153 13.62 -19.56 0.91
C ALA A 153 12.59 -19.55 -0.23
N LEU A 154 12.24 -18.37 -0.74
CA LEU A 154 11.19 -18.17 -1.74
C LEU A 154 11.74 -18.01 -3.18
N SER A 155 13.04 -18.28 -3.38
CA SER A 155 13.69 -18.22 -4.68
C SER A 155 14.16 -19.61 -5.13
N THR A 156 14.17 -19.84 -6.44
CA THR A 156 14.77 -21.03 -7.05
C THR A 156 16.29 -20.94 -7.04
N ARG A 157 16.83 -19.72 -7.12
CA ARG A 157 18.27 -19.45 -7.12
C ARG A 157 18.55 -18.10 -6.48
N VAL A 158 19.63 -18.03 -5.70
CA VAL A 158 20.22 -16.78 -5.22
C VAL A 158 21.73 -16.84 -5.43
N ASP A 159 22.28 -15.82 -6.10
CA ASP A 159 23.73 -15.60 -6.23
C ASP A 159 24.10 -14.41 -5.37
N ILE A 160 25.08 -14.60 -4.50
CA ILE A 160 25.60 -13.54 -3.64
C ILE A 160 27.09 -13.31 -3.94
N GLU A 161 27.46 -12.05 -4.06
CA GLU A 161 28.84 -11.59 -4.15
C GLU A 161 29.08 -10.51 -3.09
N VAL A 162 30.16 -10.65 -2.35
CA VAL A 162 30.56 -9.70 -1.32
C VAL A 162 31.98 -9.21 -1.62
N ARG A 163 32.14 -7.89 -1.73
CA ARG A 163 33.44 -7.22 -1.85
C ARG A 163 33.89 -6.77 -0.47
N ARG A 164 34.80 -7.55 0.12
CA ARG A 164 35.27 -7.30 1.50
C ARG A 164 36.64 -7.86 1.74
N GLN A 165 37.42 -7.26 2.65
CA GLN A 165 38.78 -7.71 3.02
C GLN A 165 39.73 -7.82 1.83
N GLY A 166 39.55 -6.97 0.79
CA GLY A 166 40.38 -6.92 -0.39
C GLY A 166 40.10 -8.00 -1.44
N PHE A 167 39.00 -8.77 -1.31
CA PHE A 167 38.65 -9.85 -2.24
C PHE A 167 37.16 -9.82 -2.59
N HIS A 168 36.85 -10.44 -3.74
CA HIS A 168 35.49 -10.83 -4.11
C HIS A 168 35.19 -12.20 -3.50
N TRP A 169 34.07 -12.30 -2.81
CA TRP A 169 33.58 -13.54 -2.20
C TRP A 169 32.26 -13.92 -2.84
N THR A 170 32.11 -15.18 -3.26
CA THR A 170 30.90 -15.62 -3.97
C THR A 170 30.32 -16.90 -3.37
N GLN A 171 29.01 -16.99 -3.34
CA GLN A 171 28.27 -18.19 -2.99
C GLN A 171 26.94 -18.22 -3.74
N THR A 172 26.53 -19.41 -4.19
CA THR A 172 25.27 -19.64 -4.91
C THR A 172 24.39 -20.57 -4.07
N TYR A 173 23.10 -20.25 -4.03
CA TYR A 173 22.06 -21.06 -3.39
C TYR A 173 21.08 -21.54 -4.45
N ILE A 174 20.69 -22.81 -4.39
CA ILE A 174 19.66 -23.42 -5.24
C ILE A 174 18.63 -24.06 -4.32
N ASN A 175 17.36 -23.69 -4.51
CA ASN A 175 16.26 -24.18 -3.67
C ASN A 175 16.64 -24.06 -2.18
N GLN A 176 17.07 -22.86 -1.75
CA GLN A 176 17.47 -22.48 -0.38
C GLN A 176 18.80 -23.08 0.16
N HIS A 177 19.41 -24.03 -0.55
CA HIS A 177 20.63 -24.71 -0.09
C HIS A 177 21.88 -24.14 -0.76
N PRO A 178 22.98 -23.94 -0.01
CA PRO A 178 24.24 -23.53 -0.63
C PRO A 178 24.80 -24.65 -1.50
N THR A 179 25.22 -24.33 -2.71
CA THR A 179 25.84 -25.30 -3.65
C THR A 179 27.26 -25.66 -3.25
N ALA A 180 27.94 -24.75 -2.57
CA ALA A 180 29.28 -24.90 -2.03
C ALA A 180 29.50 -23.91 -0.87
N ARG A 181 30.56 -24.06 -0.10
CA ARG A 181 30.99 -23.06 0.89
C ARG A 181 31.37 -21.75 0.21
N LEU A 182 31.28 -20.63 0.96
CA LEU A 182 31.69 -19.31 0.51
C LEU A 182 33.10 -19.37 -0.09
N LYS A 183 33.23 -18.94 -1.33
CA LYS A 183 34.48 -19.01 -2.11
C LYS A 183 35.15 -17.64 -2.19
N GLN A 184 36.40 -17.55 -1.76
CA GLN A 184 37.26 -16.41 -2.06
C GLN A 184 37.63 -16.42 -3.55
N GLY A 185 37.32 -15.32 -4.25
CA GLY A 185 37.65 -15.12 -5.66
C GLY A 185 38.85 -14.21 -5.87
N GLU A 186 38.79 -13.40 -6.93
CA GLU A 186 39.85 -12.48 -7.32
C GLU A 186 40.04 -11.34 -6.31
N PRO A 187 41.25 -10.77 -6.19
CA PRO A 187 41.45 -9.56 -5.42
C PRO A 187 40.61 -8.39 -5.98
N MET A 188 40.14 -7.51 -5.09
CA MET A 188 39.51 -6.27 -5.50
C MET A 188 40.52 -5.39 -6.26
N SER A 189 40.00 -4.64 -7.25
CA SER A 189 40.78 -3.67 -8.00
C SER A 189 41.17 -2.47 -7.14
N GLU A 190 42.22 -1.75 -7.50
CA GLU A 190 42.60 -0.52 -6.79
C GLU A 190 41.53 0.53 -6.92
N GLY A 191 41.04 1.02 -5.78
CA GLY A 191 39.93 2.00 -5.73
C GLY A 191 38.52 1.42 -5.81
N GLU A 192 38.37 0.10 -5.91
CA GLU A 192 37.07 -0.56 -5.87
C GLU A 192 36.46 -0.50 -4.46
N SER A 193 35.17 -0.12 -4.37
CA SER A 193 34.45 -0.06 -3.09
C SER A 193 34.10 -1.45 -2.57
N THR A 194 34.07 -1.58 -1.25
CA THR A 194 33.39 -2.71 -0.60
C THR A 194 31.90 -2.70 -0.96
N GLY A 195 31.18 -3.77 -0.66
CA GLY A 195 29.74 -3.82 -0.88
C GLY A 195 29.20 -5.23 -0.98
N THR A 196 27.89 -5.31 -1.20
CA THR A 196 27.16 -6.57 -1.42
C THR A 196 26.41 -6.52 -2.73
N SER A 197 26.42 -7.62 -3.47
CA SER A 197 25.57 -7.86 -4.63
C SER A 197 24.74 -9.12 -4.37
N VAL A 198 23.41 -8.99 -4.43
CA VAL A 198 22.46 -10.12 -4.33
C VAL A 198 21.65 -10.19 -5.60
N THR A 199 21.72 -11.34 -6.27
CA THR A 199 20.85 -11.62 -7.43
C THR A 199 19.97 -12.80 -7.11
N PHE A 200 18.65 -12.69 -7.34
CA PHE A 200 17.72 -13.76 -7.00
C PHE A 200 16.62 -13.93 -8.05
N TRP A 201 16.09 -15.14 -8.14
CA TRP A 201 15.00 -15.52 -9.04
C TRP A 201 13.87 -16.14 -8.22
N PRO A 202 12.68 -15.49 -8.16
CA PRO A 202 11.54 -16.00 -7.41
C PRO A 202 11.07 -17.35 -7.90
N ASP A 203 10.54 -18.18 -6.98
CA ASP A 203 10.01 -19.50 -7.31
C ASP A 203 8.57 -19.39 -7.88
N GLY A 204 8.41 -19.61 -9.18
CA GLY A 204 7.12 -19.62 -9.88
C GLY A 204 6.14 -20.69 -9.40
N LYS A 205 6.56 -21.65 -8.56
CA LYS A 205 5.65 -22.60 -7.90
C LYS A 205 5.00 -22.01 -6.64
N ILE A 206 5.56 -20.93 -6.08
CA ILE A 206 5.07 -20.26 -4.89
C ILE A 206 4.28 -19.01 -5.27
N PHE A 207 4.81 -18.22 -6.21
CA PHE A 207 4.21 -16.94 -6.61
C PHE A 207 3.25 -17.12 -7.79
N GLU A 208 2.13 -16.41 -7.73
CA GLU A 208 1.14 -16.34 -8.82
C GLU A 208 1.71 -15.74 -10.11
N THR A 209 2.71 -14.87 -9.96
CA THR A 209 3.49 -14.27 -11.04
C THR A 209 4.92 -14.03 -10.58
N THR A 210 5.88 -14.08 -11.51
CA THR A 210 7.28 -13.71 -11.29
C THR A 210 7.68 -12.46 -12.07
N VAL A 211 6.71 -11.76 -12.67
CA VAL A 211 6.92 -10.55 -13.45
C VAL A 211 6.83 -9.33 -12.54
N TYR A 212 7.92 -8.57 -12.44
CA TYR A 212 7.97 -7.33 -11.66
C TYR A 212 7.38 -6.16 -12.43
N ASP A 213 6.65 -5.31 -11.72
CA ASP A 213 6.17 -4.02 -12.21
C ASP A 213 7.21 -2.94 -11.94
N PHE A 214 7.70 -2.30 -13.02
CA PHE A 214 8.74 -1.27 -12.94
C PHE A 214 8.25 -0.04 -12.16
N GLU A 215 7.01 0.40 -12.41
CA GLU A 215 6.47 1.61 -11.78
C GLU A 215 6.28 1.44 -10.28
N THR A 216 5.88 0.27 -9.83
CA THR A 216 5.79 -0.08 -8.40
C THR A 216 7.15 0.03 -7.71
N LEU A 217 8.21 -0.54 -8.31
CA LEU A 217 9.57 -0.43 -7.78
C LEU A 217 10.09 1.01 -7.85
N ARG A 218 9.85 1.70 -8.96
CA ARG A 218 10.24 3.10 -9.19
C ARG A 218 9.68 4.02 -8.10
N ALA A 219 8.38 3.95 -7.85
CA ALA A 219 7.73 4.78 -6.83
C ALA A 219 8.31 4.51 -5.43
N ARG A 220 8.51 3.24 -5.07
CA ARG A 220 9.09 2.86 -3.78
C ARG A 220 10.52 3.36 -3.62
N PHE A 221 11.37 3.22 -4.64
CA PHE A 221 12.78 3.67 -4.56
C PHE A 221 12.90 5.19 -4.55
N GLN A 222 12.03 5.91 -5.24
CA GLN A 222 11.94 7.37 -5.13
C GLN A 222 11.62 7.79 -3.68
N GLN A 223 10.64 7.15 -3.05
CA GLN A 223 10.28 7.39 -1.65
C GLN A 223 11.46 7.09 -0.71
N MET A 224 12.15 5.94 -0.91
CA MET A 224 13.32 5.59 -0.10
C MET A 224 14.46 6.60 -0.24
N ALA A 225 14.69 7.14 -1.45
CA ALA A 225 15.68 8.17 -1.68
C ALA A 225 15.34 9.50 -0.98
N PHE A 226 14.05 9.89 -0.91
CA PHE A 226 13.61 11.04 -0.12
C PHE A 226 13.85 10.85 1.39
N LEU A 227 13.59 9.65 1.91
CA LEU A 227 13.73 9.35 3.34
C LEU A 227 15.19 9.19 3.80
N ASN A 228 16.11 9.02 2.86
CA ASN A 228 17.54 8.83 3.13
C ASN A 228 18.34 9.93 2.42
N LYS A 229 18.45 11.06 3.07
CA LYS A 229 19.12 12.28 2.58
C LYS A 229 20.48 11.97 1.96
N GLY A 230 20.64 12.28 0.67
CA GLY A 230 21.88 12.12 -0.08
C GLY A 230 22.14 10.71 -0.64
N LEU A 231 21.37 9.68 -0.25
CA LEU A 231 21.47 8.34 -0.81
C LEU A 231 21.04 8.33 -2.28
N LYS A 232 21.86 7.75 -3.13
CA LYS A 232 21.58 7.54 -4.55
C LYS A 232 20.98 6.15 -4.75
N ILE A 233 19.82 6.07 -5.38
CA ILE A 233 19.17 4.80 -5.76
C ILE A 233 18.90 4.81 -7.25
N SER A 234 19.37 3.78 -7.96
CA SER A 234 19.17 3.60 -9.39
C SER A 234 18.37 2.34 -9.66
N LEU A 235 17.38 2.41 -10.55
CA LEU A 235 16.60 1.26 -11.04
C LEU A 235 16.75 1.16 -12.56
N THR A 236 17.18 -0.01 -13.04
CA THR A 236 17.32 -0.32 -14.46
C THR A 236 16.48 -1.54 -14.82
N ASP A 237 15.70 -1.46 -15.90
CA ASP A 237 14.98 -2.59 -16.49
C ASP A 237 15.70 -3.05 -17.76
N LEU A 238 16.23 -4.26 -17.74
CA LEU A 238 16.93 -4.88 -18.87
C LEU A 238 16.05 -5.81 -19.69
N ARG A 239 14.77 -5.92 -19.39
CA ARG A 239 13.81 -6.72 -20.15
C ARG A 239 13.59 -6.08 -21.53
N GLU A 240 13.23 -6.92 -22.50
CA GLU A 240 12.86 -6.38 -23.82
C GLU A 240 11.54 -5.56 -23.72
N PRO A 241 11.37 -4.51 -24.55
CA PRO A 241 10.22 -3.60 -24.46
C PRO A 241 8.84 -4.28 -24.50
N ASP A 242 8.70 -5.40 -25.20
CA ASP A 242 7.45 -6.17 -25.29
C ASP A 242 7.09 -6.87 -23.97
N MET A 243 8.06 -7.12 -23.10
CA MET A 243 7.85 -7.67 -21.75
C MET A 243 7.69 -6.58 -20.68
N ALA A 244 8.18 -5.36 -20.97
CA ALA A 244 8.13 -4.23 -20.04
C ALA A 244 6.85 -3.41 -20.11
N GLY A 245 5.99 -3.63 -21.10
CA GLY A 245 4.69 -2.92 -21.20
C GLY A 245 4.73 -1.47 -21.70
N ASP A 246 5.91 -0.91 -22.00
CA ASP A 246 6.07 0.49 -22.42
C ASP A 246 6.67 0.62 -23.82
N GLU A 247 5.89 1.16 -24.77
CA GLU A 247 6.42 1.77 -25.98
C GLU A 247 6.98 3.17 -25.64
N VAL A 248 8.27 3.27 -25.41
CA VAL A 248 8.94 4.57 -25.47
C VAL A 248 9.18 4.87 -26.95
N ALA A 249 8.25 5.60 -27.57
CA ALA A 249 8.45 6.18 -28.89
C ALA A 249 9.57 7.22 -28.82
N GLY A 250 10.75 6.82 -29.21
CA GLY A 250 11.90 7.68 -29.43
C GLY A 250 12.59 7.18 -30.70
N GLU A 251 12.32 7.82 -31.85
CA GLU A 251 13.11 7.68 -33.06
C GLU A 251 14.53 8.20 -32.75
N ASP A 252 15.48 7.30 -32.52
CA ASP A 252 16.84 7.35 -33.11
C ASP A 252 17.67 6.15 -32.66
N ASP A 253 18.40 5.56 -33.68
CA ASP A 253 19.49 4.58 -33.53
C ASP A 253 19.25 3.26 -32.75
N GLY A 254 18.68 2.27 -33.37
CA GLY A 254 19.11 0.86 -33.55
C GLY A 254 19.35 -0.06 -32.33
N GLU A 255 19.36 0.40 -31.09
CA GLU A 255 19.48 -0.44 -29.90
C GLU A 255 18.27 -0.27 -28.96
N PRO A 256 17.74 -1.34 -28.38
CA PRO A 256 16.65 -1.24 -27.42
C PRO A 256 17.13 -0.41 -26.22
N LYS A 257 16.53 0.79 -26.02
CA LYS A 257 16.83 1.64 -24.86
C LYS A 257 16.21 1.00 -23.64
N HIS A 258 17.04 0.45 -22.76
CA HIS A 258 16.66 0.01 -21.43
C HIS A 258 16.18 1.20 -20.59
N GLN A 259 15.10 1.01 -19.83
CA GLN A 259 14.58 2.05 -18.97
C GLN A 259 15.43 2.15 -17.70
N THR A 260 16.01 3.34 -17.44
CA THR A 260 16.81 3.59 -16.23
C THR A 260 16.35 4.87 -15.57
N VAL A 261 16.13 4.83 -14.26
CA VAL A 261 15.84 6.00 -13.43
C VAL A 261 16.82 6.06 -12.25
N THR A 262 17.16 7.26 -11.83
CA THR A 262 18.06 7.49 -10.69
C THR A 262 17.49 8.59 -9.81
N TYR A 263 17.47 8.36 -8.51
CA TYR A 263 16.98 9.27 -7.49
C TYR A 263 18.08 9.59 -6.50
N GLN A 264 18.23 10.87 -6.18
CA GLN A 264 19.11 11.38 -5.13
C GLN A 264 18.60 12.75 -4.69
N TYR A 265 18.29 12.93 -3.41
CA TYR A 265 17.72 14.16 -2.88
C TYR A 265 18.60 14.74 -1.78
N ALA A 266 19.13 15.94 -2.03
CA ALA A 266 20.09 16.58 -1.14
C ALA A 266 19.46 17.07 0.18
N ASN A 267 18.17 17.41 0.16
CA ASN A 267 17.45 17.93 1.32
C ASN A 267 16.46 16.88 1.93
N GLY A 268 16.48 15.62 1.43
CA GLY A 268 15.71 14.54 2.02
C GLY A 268 14.20 14.80 2.03
N ILE A 269 13.55 14.75 3.20
CA ILE A 269 12.10 14.90 3.33
C ILE A 269 11.59 16.32 3.01
N LYS A 270 12.45 17.34 3.02
CA LYS A 270 12.09 18.68 2.51
C LYS A 270 11.78 18.62 1.01
N ASP A 271 12.66 17.95 0.24
CA ASP A 271 12.45 17.74 -1.19
C ASP A 271 11.20 16.88 -1.43
N TYR A 272 10.88 15.96 -0.49
CA TYR A 272 9.70 15.13 -0.57
C TYR A 272 8.41 15.93 -0.42
N VAL A 273 8.33 16.85 0.56
CA VAL A 273 7.16 17.74 0.71
C VAL A 273 7.00 18.63 -0.51
N ASP A 274 8.09 19.21 -1.02
CA ASP A 274 8.07 20.04 -2.25
C ASP A 274 7.57 19.22 -3.46
N TYR A 275 8.04 17.97 -3.60
CA TYR A 275 7.55 17.04 -4.63
C TYR A 275 6.04 16.76 -4.48
N LEU A 276 5.56 16.45 -3.27
CA LEU A 276 4.14 16.17 -2.99
C LEU A 276 3.25 17.39 -3.28
N VAL A 277 3.68 18.59 -2.91
CA VAL A 277 2.96 19.85 -3.19
C VAL A 277 2.91 20.12 -4.68
N LYS A 278 4.03 19.95 -5.39
CA LYS A 278 4.10 20.14 -6.85
C LYS A 278 3.29 19.10 -7.61
N SER A 279 3.31 17.83 -7.18
CA SER A 279 2.53 16.77 -7.84
C SER A 279 1.03 17.01 -7.74
N ARG A 280 0.57 17.64 -6.67
CA ARG A 280 -0.83 18.09 -6.48
C ARG A 280 -1.16 19.40 -7.19
N LYS A 281 -0.14 20.11 -7.72
CA LYS A 281 -0.28 21.48 -8.25
C LYS A 281 -1.02 22.44 -7.31
N ALA A 282 -0.90 22.19 -6.01
CA ALA A 282 -1.48 23.05 -5.00
C ALA A 282 -0.63 24.32 -4.84
N THR A 283 -1.27 25.46 -4.65
CA THR A 283 -0.56 26.72 -4.41
C THR A 283 -0.13 26.80 -2.94
N PRO A 284 1.16 26.94 -2.63
CA PRO A 284 1.62 27.12 -1.27
C PRO A 284 1.08 28.40 -0.61
N VAL A 285 0.84 28.35 0.70
CA VAL A 285 0.46 29.51 1.53
C VAL A 285 1.70 30.27 1.98
N GLU A 286 2.78 29.54 2.29
CA GLU A 286 4.12 30.07 2.58
C GLU A 286 5.08 29.72 1.44
N GLU A 287 6.12 30.54 1.25
CA GLU A 287 7.04 30.45 0.11
C GLU A 287 7.94 29.20 0.22
N ASP A 288 8.47 28.93 1.41
CA ASP A 288 9.40 27.83 1.66
C ASP A 288 8.76 26.69 2.46
N VAL A 289 9.20 25.46 2.19
CA VAL A 289 8.87 24.29 3.02
C VAL A 289 9.50 24.47 4.40
N ILE A 290 8.69 24.39 5.44
CA ILE A 290 9.13 24.41 6.85
C ILE A 290 9.76 23.06 7.15
N ASP A 291 11.03 23.03 7.52
CA ASP A 291 11.73 21.79 7.87
C ASP A 291 12.62 21.97 9.10
N PHE A 292 12.73 20.92 9.89
CA PHE A 292 13.63 20.86 11.03
C PHE A 292 13.92 19.42 11.45
N GLU A 293 15.07 19.26 12.10
CA GLU A 293 15.53 18.00 12.65
C GLU A 293 15.89 18.15 14.13
N ALA A 294 15.76 17.08 14.89
CA ALA A 294 16.16 16.99 16.27
C ALA A 294 16.54 15.57 16.65
N GLU A 295 17.45 15.45 17.63
CA GLU A 295 17.93 14.18 18.13
C GLU A 295 17.97 14.21 19.67
N ASP A 296 17.72 13.07 20.31
CA ASP A 296 17.92 12.82 21.72
C ASP A 296 18.67 11.49 21.93
N LEU A 297 19.98 11.60 22.03
CA LEU A 297 20.87 10.46 22.20
C LEU A 297 20.61 9.65 23.48
N LYS A 298 19.97 10.25 24.51
CA LYS A 298 19.69 9.56 25.78
C LYS A 298 18.61 8.50 25.65
N ILE A 299 17.63 8.77 24.79
CA ILE A 299 16.52 7.85 24.51
C ILE A 299 16.64 7.18 23.13
N GLY A 300 17.74 7.47 22.41
CA GLY A 300 18.01 6.87 21.10
C GLY A 300 16.96 7.16 20.04
N ILE A 301 16.47 8.41 19.97
CA ILE A 301 15.47 8.81 19.00
C ILE A 301 15.91 10.09 18.27
N SER A 302 15.68 10.12 16.96
CA SER A 302 15.75 11.34 16.14
C SER A 302 14.48 11.52 15.33
N ALA A 303 14.17 12.75 14.95
CA ALA A 303 13.07 13.08 14.08
C ALA A 303 13.47 14.13 13.06
N GLU A 304 13.06 13.92 11.84
CA GLU A 304 13.04 14.88 10.74
C GLU A 304 11.57 15.16 10.40
N ILE A 305 11.18 16.43 10.35
CA ILE A 305 9.81 16.87 10.08
C ILE A 305 9.86 17.96 9.03
N ALA A 306 9.11 17.79 7.96
CA ALA A 306 8.93 18.80 6.93
C ALA A 306 7.44 19.00 6.64
N MET A 307 7.03 20.25 6.39
CA MET A 307 5.63 20.57 6.15
C MET A 307 5.45 21.86 5.34
N GLN A 308 4.31 21.95 4.66
CA GLN A 308 3.89 23.15 3.94
C GLN A 308 2.36 23.19 3.85
N TRP A 309 1.75 24.35 4.10
CA TRP A 309 0.33 24.57 3.85
C TRP A 309 0.09 25.01 2.41
N THR A 310 -1.02 24.58 1.86
CA THR A 310 -1.44 24.90 0.50
C THR A 310 -2.89 25.37 0.48
N THR A 311 -3.35 25.85 -0.67
CA THR A 311 -4.75 26.24 -0.87
C THR A 311 -5.71 25.04 -0.97
N ALA A 312 -5.22 23.80 -0.93
CA ALA A 312 -6.05 22.60 -0.94
C ALA A 312 -6.94 22.50 0.31
N TYR A 313 -7.97 21.68 0.22
CA TYR A 313 -8.89 21.42 1.33
C TYR A 313 -8.55 20.12 2.09
N SER A 314 -7.89 19.17 1.46
CA SER A 314 -7.48 17.91 2.07
C SER A 314 -6.10 18.01 2.71
N GLU A 315 -5.90 17.30 3.83
CA GLU A 315 -4.58 17.10 4.42
C GLU A 315 -3.82 15.95 3.74
N ALA A 316 -2.49 15.98 3.79
CA ALA A 316 -1.59 14.91 3.42
C ALA A 316 -0.48 14.77 4.46
N VAL A 317 -0.70 13.95 5.45
CA VAL A 317 0.29 13.66 6.49
C VAL A 317 0.83 12.26 6.28
N HIS A 318 2.13 12.15 6.00
CA HIS A 318 2.84 10.90 5.78
C HIS A 318 3.84 10.66 6.89
N THR A 319 3.80 9.48 7.49
CA THR A 319 4.60 9.16 8.67
C THR A 319 5.44 7.91 8.45
N PHE A 320 6.68 7.97 8.96
CA PHE A 320 7.67 6.93 8.81
C PHE A 320 8.41 6.67 10.12
N ALA A 321 8.75 5.41 10.37
CA ALA A 321 9.61 5.00 11.46
C ALA A 321 10.70 4.07 10.93
N ASN A 322 11.98 4.46 11.09
CA ASN A 322 13.13 3.76 10.51
C ASN A 322 12.96 3.47 9.02
N THR A 323 12.54 4.47 8.24
CA THR A 323 12.24 4.42 6.80
C THR A 323 11.02 3.57 6.39
N ILE A 324 10.36 2.91 7.34
CA ILE A 324 9.14 2.12 7.11
C ILE A 324 7.93 3.05 7.16
N SER A 325 7.06 2.96 6.15
CA SER A 325 5.80 3.72 6.12
C SER A 325 4.82 3.20 7.17
N THR A 326 4.42 4.09 8.08
CA THR A 326 3.42 3.79 9.11
C THR A 326 2.04 4.24 8.61
N THR A 327 1.44 3.41 7.77
CA THR A 327 0.17 3.75 7.09
C THR A 327 -1.01 3.98 8.03
N GLU A 328 -0.94 3.42 9.23
CA GLU A 328 -1.91 3.62 10.31
C GLU A 328 -1.45 4.66 11.35
N GLY A 329 -0.36 5.39 11.03
CA GLY A 329 0.21 6.40 11.92
C GLY A 329 0.91 5.80 13.13
N GLY A 330 0.56 6.30 14.30
CA GLY A 330 1.09 5.86 15.59
C GLY A 330 1.48 7.03 16.49
N THR A 331 2.25 6.73 17.52
CA THR A 331 2.57 7.69 18.60
C THR A 331 3.29 8.96 18.11
N HIS A 332 4.14 8.87 17.07
CA HIS A 332 4.83 10.02 16.47
C HIS A 332 3.84 10.95 15.73
N GLU A 333 2.86 10.40 15.02
CA GLU A 333 1.79 11.19 14.39
C GLU A 333 0.89 11.82 15.44
N GLU A 334 0.50 11.08 16.47
CA GLU A 334 -0.29 11.62 17.58
C GLU A 334 0.42 12.81 18.26
N GLY A 335 1.74 12.70 18.47
CA GLY A 335 2.56 13.77 19.01
C GLY A 335 2.58 15.01 18.11
N PHE A 336 2.75 14.79 16.81
CA PHE A 336 2.72 15.85 15.79
C PHE A 336 1.36 16.57 15.77
N ARG A 337 0.25 15.84 15.63
CA ARG A 337 -1.11 16.38 15.54
C ARG A 337 -1.50 17.18 16.79
N ALA A 338 -1.20 16.65 17.97
CA ALA A 338 -1.49 17.30 19.24
C ALA A 338 -0.67 18.60 19.43
N ALA A 339 0.64 18.56 19.15
CA ALA A 339 1.51 19.71 19.27
C ALA A 339 1.14 20.83 18.29
N LEU A 340 0.88 20.47 17.02
CA LEU A 340 0.51 21.40 15.97
C LEU A 340 -0.75 22.19 16.34
N THR A 341 -1.81 21.49 16.71
CA THR A 341 -3.09 22.10 17.09
C THR A 341 -2.95 23.00 18.32
N SER A 342 -2.21 22.54 19.33
CA SER A 342 -1.96 23.31 20.56
C SER A 342 -1.14 24.58 20.30
N LEU A 343 -0.05 24.46 19.52
CA LEU A 343 0.83 25.57 19.19
C LEU A 343 0.11 26.66 18.39
N VAL A 344 -0.61 26.27 17.34
CA VAL A 344 -1.37 27.21 16.48
C VAL A 344 -2.38 27.99 17.30
N ASN A 345 -3.16 27.33 18.15
CA ASN A 345 -4.13 28.00 19.02
C ASN A 345 -3.45 28.95 20.02
N ARG A 346 -2.37 28.51 20.66
CA ARG A 346 -1.61 29.34 21.61
C ARG A 346 -1.07 30.59 20.92
N TYR A 347 -0.35 30.43 19.80
CA TYR A 347 0.25 31.55 19.05
C TYR A 347 -0.80 32.52 18.53
N ALA A 348 -1.93 31.99 18.00
CA ALA A 348 -3.03 32.82 17.52
C ALA A 348 -3.63 33.72 18.62
N ARG A 349 -3.70 33.24 19.86
CA ARG A 349 -4.15 34.03 21.01
C ARG A 349 -3.11 35.01 21.48
N GLU A 350 -1.85 34.59 21.63
CA GLU A 350 -0.73 35.46 22.04
C GLU A 350 -0.54 36.68 21.11
N LYS A 351 -0.71 36.46 19.80
CA LYS A 351 -0.62 37.50 18.77
C LYS A 351 -1.97 38.22 18.50
N ASN A 352 -3.04 37.93 19.29
CA ASN A 352 -4.38 38.49 19.12
C ASN A 352 -5.03 38.27 17.75
N ILE A 353 -4.65 37.21 17.03
CA ILE A 353 -5.28 36.78 15.77
C ILE A 353 -6.63 36.14 16.09
N LEU A 354 -6.69 35.29 17.13
CA LEU A 354 -7.94 34.81 17.77
C LEU A 354 -8.23 35.66 19.01
N LYS A 355 -9.48 36.10 19.17
CA LYS A 355 -9.93 36.84 20.34
C LYS A 355 -10.35 35.87 21.44
N ASP A 356 -10.34 36.32 22.71
CA ASP A 356 -10.72 35.50 23.87
C ASP A 356 -12.13 34.87 23.78
N LYS A 357 -13.03 35.53 23.04
CA LYS A 357 -14.39 35.05 22.80
C LYS A 357 -14.54 34.04 21.67
N ASP A 358 -13.53 33.87 20.84
CA ASP A 358 -13.56 32.96 19.69
C ASP A 358 -13.24 31.54 20.19
N ASP A 359 -13.89 30.55 19.63
CA ASP A 359 -13.59 29.14 19.90
C ASP A 359 -12.17 28.77 19.44
N ASN A 360 -11.59 27.75 20.05
CA ASN A 360 -10.33 27.18 19.56
C ASN A 360 -10.53 26.53 18.19
N LEU A 361 -9.49 26.62 17.36
CA LEU A 361 -9.41 25.89 16.11
C LEU A 361 -9.31 24.37 16.40
N SER A 362 -10.08 23.56 15.70
CA SER A 362 -9.93 22.09 15.75
C SER A 362 -8.66 21.64 15.01
N GLY A 363 -8.27 20.38 15.21
CA GLY A 363 -7.16 19.80 14.47
C GLY A 363 -7.41 19.82 12.96
N ASP A 364 -8.62 19.47 12.51
CA ASP A 364 -9.00 19.52 11.09
C ASP A 364 -8.89 20.93 10.50
N ASP A 365 -9.29 21.97 11.26
CA ASP A 365 -9.15 23.36 10.81
C ASP A 365 -7.69 23.75 10.59
N VAL A 366 -6.81 23.32 11.50
CA VAL A 366 -5.38 23.62 11.46
C VAL A 366 -4.66 22.88 10.34
N ARG A 367 -5.10 21.66 10.03
CA ARG A 367 -4.46 20.80 9.03
C ARG A 367 -5.09 20.89 7.64
N GLU A 368 -6.13 21.69 7.45
CA GLU A 368 -6.71 21.90 6.11
C GLU A 368 -5.64 22.42 5.15
N GLY A 369 -5.39 21.67 4.09
CA GLY A 369 -4.37 21.97 3.07
C GLY A 369 -2.92 21.72 3.51
N LEU A 370 -2.69 21.11 4.67
CA LEU A 370 -1.35 20.74 5.14
C LEU A 370 -0.82 19.54 4.37
N THR A 371 0.39 19.64 3.84
CA THR A 371 1.23 18.52 3.40
C THR A 371 2.39 18.40 4.37
N ALA A 372 2.58 17.25 5.01
CA ALA A 372 3.63 17.02 5.99
C ALA A 372 4.22 15.61 5.88
N VAL A 373 5.53 15.53 6.10
CA VAL A 373 6.28 14.27 6.22
C VAL A 373 6.96 14.26 7.59
N ILE A 374 6.69 13.22 8.37
CA ILE A 374 7.28 12.99 9.69
C ILE A 374 8.08 11.68 9.63
N SER A 375 9.39 11.77 9.76
CA SER A 375 10.30 10.61 9.79
C SER A 375 10.97 10.55 11.15
N VAL A 376 10.73 9.44 11.89
CA VAL A 376 11.42 9.18 13.15
C VAL A 376 12.36 8.01 12.99
N LYS A 377 13.53 8.07 13.65
CA LYS A 377 14.50 6.98 13.73
C LYS A 377 14.68 6.59 15.18
N LEU A 378 14.49 5.33 15.50
CA LEU A 378 14.57 4.77 16.85
C LEU A 378 15.54 3.59 16.86
N THR A 379 16.30 3.46 17.94
CA THR A 379 17.18 2.29 18.16
C THR A 379 16.38 1.01 18.40
N THR A 380 15.21 1.11 19.03
CA THR A 380 14.31 -0.02 19.36
C THR A 380 12.87 0.31 19.02
N PRO A 381 12.50 0.35 17.72
CA PRO A 381 11.12 0.64 17.35
C PRO A 381 10.19 -0.53 17.72
N GLN A 382 9.00 -0.17 18.20
CA GLN A 382 7.93 -1.09 18.56
C GLN A 382 6.74 -0.81 17.64
N PHE A 383 6.34 -1.80 16.87
CA PHE A 383 5.19 -1.69 15.97
C PHE A 383 4.03 -2.54 16.48
N GLU A 384 2.82 -2.08 16.24
CA GLU A 384 1.62 -2.88 16.39
C GLU A 384 1.50 -3.84 15.20
N GLY A 385 1.78 -5.13 15.41
CA GLY A 385 1.68 -6.18 14.40
C GLY A 385 2.91 -6.36 13.49
N GLN A 386 2.92 -7.46 12.75
CA GLN A 386 4.01 -7.88 11.85
C GLN A 386 4.15 -6.97 10.63
N THR A 387 3.09 -6.36 10.17
CA THR A 387 3.07 -5.49 9.00
C THR A 387 3.70 -4.11 9.24
N LYS A 388 4.05 -3.80 10.50
CA LYS A 388 4.73 -2.56 10.91
C LYS A 388 3.97 -1.25 10.54
N THR A 389 2.67 -1.33 10.40
CA THR A 389 1.83 -0.21 9.89
C THR A 389 1.60 0.89 10.92
N LYS A 390 1.82 0.61 12.22
CA LYS A 390 1.59 1.57 13.30
C LYS A 390 2.70 1.53 14.33
N LEU A 391 3.26 2.70 14.68
CA LEU A 391 4.30 2.83 15.71
C LEU A 391 3.69 2.94 17.10
N GLY A 392 4.18 2.11 18.05
CA GLY A 392 3.67 2.04 19.42
C GLY A 392 4.54 2.72 20.50
N ASN A 393 5.76 3.14 20.20
CA ASN A 393 6.70 3.73 21.16
C ASN A 393 6.15 5.00 21.83
N SER A 394 5.82 4.96 23.10
CA SER A 394 5.27 6.13 23.83
C SER A 394 6.22 7.31 23.90
N GLU A 395 7.54 7.07 23.97
CA GLU A 395 8.59 8.09 23.96
C GLU A 395 8.61 8.90 22.66
N ALA A 396 8.24 8.30 21.52
CA ALA A 396 8.17 9.00 20.25
C ALA A 396 7.11 10.09 20.27
N LYS A 397 5.95 9.87 20.89
CA LYS A 397 4.90 10.88 21.06
C LYS A 397 5.43 12.12 21.80
N THR A 398 6.02 11.89 22.97
CA THR A 398 6.53 12.97 23.81
C THR A 398 7.67 13.73 23.13
N PHE A 399 8.58 13.00 22.45
CA PHE A 399 9.70 13.58 21.74
C PHE A 399 9.23 14.46 20.58
N VAL A 400 8.39 13.96 19.68
CA VAL A 400 7.86 14.69 18.53
C VAL A 400 7.04 15.90 19.00
N GLN A 401 6.22 15.75 20.06
CA GLN A 401 5.44 16.85 20.62
C GLN A 401 6.33 17.97 21.12
N ARG A 402 7.43 17.66 21.81
CA ARG A 402 8.43 18.65 22.26
C ARG A 402 9.08 19.35 21.07
N VAL A 403 9.62 18.57 20.13
CA VAL A 403 10.32 19.10 18.94
C VAL A 403 9.41 20.04 18.15
N MET A 404 8.17 19.63 17.89
CA MET A 404 7.17 20.46 17.21
C MET A 404 6.91 21.76 17.97
N THR A 405 6.70 21.68 19.28
CA THR A 405 6.39 22.87 20.08
C THR A 405 7.54 23.89 20.07
N ASP A 406 8.77 23.40 20.20
CA ASP A 406 9.96 24.25 20.25
C ASP A 406 10.31 24.79 18.85
N LYS A 407 10.55 23.90 17.89
CA LYS A 407 11.06 24.27 16.56
C LYS A 407 10.06 25.05 15.71
N LEU A 408 8.80 24.58 15.66
CA LEU A 408 7.76 25.31 14.91
C LEU A 408 7.37 26.61 15.62
N GLY A 409 7.45 26.64 16.95
CA GLY A 409 7.27 27.88 17.72
C GLY A 409 8.32 28.93 17.36
N ASP A 410 9.62 28.55 17.37
CA ASP A 410 10.73 29.41 16.94
C ASP A 410 10.54 29.87 15.49
N TRP A 411 10.08 28.98 14.59
CA TRP A 411 9.82 29.34 13.19
C TRP A 411 8.70 30.38 13.06
N PHE A 412 7.60 30.23 13.80
CA PHE A 412 6.48 31.17 13.80
C PHE A 412 6.92 32.56 14.31
N ASP A 413 7.78 32.61 15.33
CA ASP A 413 8.31 33.88 15.84
C ASP A 413 9.30 34.53 14.87
N ALA A 414 10.04 33.74 14.09
CA ALA A 414 10.95 34.24 13.05
C ALA A 414 10.21 34.66 11.77
N HIS A 415 9.02 34.08 11.49
CA HIS A 415 8.23 34.29 10.26
C HIS A 415 6.79 34.72 10.57
N PRO A 416 6.57 35.87 11.24
CA PRO A 416 5.25 36.23 11.76
C PRO A 416 4.20 36.51 10.68
N SER A 417 4.59 36.90 9.47
CA SER A 417 3.69 37.10 8.33
C SER A 417 3.13 35.77 7.81
N GLU A 418 4.00 34.80 7.61
CA GLU A 418 3.67 33.46 7.14
C GLU A 418 2.83 32.70 8.19
N ALA A 419 3.24 32.76 9.46
CA ALA A 419 2.47 32.23 10.58
C ALA A 419 1.04 32.79 10.63
N LYS A 420 0.90 34.12 10.38
CA LYS A 420 -0.42 34.75 10.30
C LYS A 420 -1.25 34.23 9.12
N ASN A 421 -0.64 34.03 7.96
CA ASN A 421 -1.33 33.48 6.77
C ASN A 421 -1.83 32.06 7.02
N ILE A 422 -1.00 31.19 7.61
CA ILE A 422 -1.36 29.84 8.03
C ILE A 422 -2.55 29.86 8.99
N ILE A 423 -2.47 30.68 10.04
CA ILE A 423 -3.55 30.81 11.04
C ILE A 423 -4.82 31.38 10.41
N GLN A 424 -4.71 32.33 9.49
CA GLN A 424 -5.87 32.92 8.81
C GLN A 424 -6.60 31.85 7.98
N LYS A 425 -5.85 30.99 7.27
CA LYS A 425 -6.42 29.85 6.54
C LYS A 425 -7.17 28.91 7.50
N ALA A 426 -6.58 28.56 8.63
CA ALA A 426 -7.24 27.72 9.63
C ALA A 426 -8.52 28.35 10.21
N ILE A 427 -8.54 29.69 10.40
CA ILE A 427 -9.73 30.44 10.81
C ILE A 427 -10.84 30.37 9.73
N GLU A 428 -10.46 30.48 8.45
CA GLU A 428 -11.41 30.35 7.34
C GLU A 428 -12.02 28.95 7.25
N ALA A 429 -11.19 27.92 7.42
CA ALA A 429 -11.63 26.53 7.53
C ALA A 429 -12.62 26.33 8.70
N SER A 430 -12.29 26.85 9.87
CA SER A 430 -13.15 26.79 11.06
C SER A 430 -14.52 27.47 10.84
N ARG A 431 -14.51 28.65 10.22
CA ARG A 431 -15.75 29.36 9.88
C ARG A 431 -16.62 28.58 8.91
N ALA A 432 -16.01 27.98 7.88
CA ALA A 432 -16.71 27.13 6.92
C ALA A 432 -17.33 25.91 7.61
N ARG A 433 -16.59 25.21 8.47
CA ARG A 433 -17.06 24.06 9.24
C ARG A 433 -18.22 24.43 10.18
N ILE A 434 -18.10 25.53 10.93
CA ILE A 434 -19.15 26.00 11.85
C ILE A 434 -20.41 26.40 11.07
N ALA A 435 -20.26 27.08 9.94
CA ALA A 435 -21.38 27.45 9.08
C ALA A 435 -22.11 26.21 8.54
N ALA A 436 -21.37 25.20 8.08
CA ALA A 436 -21.92 23.92 7.63
C ALA A 436 -22.69 23.21 8.76
N LYS A 437 -22.09 23.11 9.95
CA LYS A 437 -22.74 22.51 11.13
C LYS A 437 -24.04 23.22 11.50
N LYS A 438 -24.03 24.55 11.52
CA LYS A 438 -25.22 25.35 11.83
C LYS A 438 -26.33 25.20 10.77
N ALA A 439 -25.96 25.16 9.49
CA ALA A 439 -26.91 24.91 8.41
C ALA A 439 -27.60 23.55 8.59
N ARG A 440 -26.80 22.50 8.89
CA ARG A 440 -27.28 21.14 9.17
C ARG A 440 -28.21 21.08 10.38
N GLU A 441 -27.86 21.71 11.48
CA GLU A 441 -28.71 21.78 12.69
C GLU A 441 -30.03 22.47 12.41
N ASN A 442 -30.05 23.53 11.61
CA ASN A 442 -31.25 24.23 11.20
C ASN A 442 -32.14 23.39 10.29
N THR A 443 -31.54 22.62 9.37
CA THR A 443 -32.29 21.68 8.52
C THR A 443 -32.84 20.54 9.36
N ARG A 444 -32.09 19.98 10.29
CA ARG A 444 -32.50 18.91 11.19
C ARG A 444 -33.63 19.35 12.14
N ARG A 445 -33.64 20.62 12.62
CA ARG A 445 -34.75 21.17 13.40
C ARG A 445 -36.05 21.30 12.60
N LYS A 446 -35.95 21.48 11.27
CA LYS A 446 -37.14 21.51 10.38
C LYS A 446 -37.68 20.10 10.10
N SER A 447 -36.83 19.05 10.15
CA SER A 447 -37.19 17.66 9.86
C SER A 447 -37.57 16.83 11.11
N ILE A 448 -37.61 17.42 12.32
CA ILE A 448 -38.00 16.72 13.57
C ILE A 448 -39.47 16.22 13.52
N PHE A 449 -40.28 16.65 12.55
CA PHE A 449 -41.64 16.15 12.32
C PHE A 449 -41.72 14.97 11.33
N GLU A 450 -40.61 14.57 10.67
CA GLU A 450 -40.56 13.40 9.79
C GLU A 450 -39.47 12.44 10.26
N SER A 451 -39.90 11.30 10.78
CA SER A 451 -39.19 10.08 11.22
C SER A 451 -37.63 10.04 11.20
N ALA A 452 -37.12 9.85 12.40
CA ALA A 452 -35.84 9.16 12.74
C ALA A 452 -34.74 9.02 11.64
N GLY A 453 -34.02 10.09 11.36
CA GLY A 453 -32.54 10.08 11.17
C GLY A 453 -31.87 9.27 10.07
N MET A 454 -32.56 8.39 9.36
CA MET A 454 -31.98 7.55 8.30
C MET A 454 -32.31 8.11 6.90
N PRO A 455 -31.41 7.92 5.91
CA PRO A 455 -31.67 8.36 4.53
C PRO A 455 -32.90 7.67 3.95
N ASP A 456 -33.80 8.43 3.33
CA ASP A 456 -35.08 7.92 2.74
C ASP A 456 -34.85 6.77 1.75
N LYS A 457 -33.70 6.74 1.09
CA LYS A 457 -33.34 5.73 0.09
C LYS A 457 -32.71 4.49 0.67
N LEU A 458 -32.21 4.52 1.90
CA LEU A 458 -31.61 3.36 2.52
C LEU A 458 -32.68 2.29 2.79
N LYS A 459 -32.49 1.12 2.20
CA LYS A 459 -33.23 -0.08 2.57
C LYS A 459 -32.38 -0.89 3.51
N ASP A 460 -32.55 -0.63 4.81
CA ASP A 460 -31.72 -1.20 5.87
C ASP A 460 -31.98 -2.70 6.07
N CYS A 461 -31.03 -3.39 6.70
CA CYS A 461 -31.15 -4.76 7.14
C CYS A 461 -31.82 -4.85 8.52
N GLN A 462 -32.21 -6.07 8.91
CA GLN A 462 -32.91 -6.32 10.17
C GLN A 462 -31.95 -6.53 11.34
N SER A 463 -30.78 -7.13 11.09
CA SER A 463 -29.75 -7.35 12.12
C SER A 463 -29.14 -6.02 12.58
N ASN A 464 -28.86 -5.95 13.90
CA ASN A 464 -28.13 -4.85 14.51
C ASN A 464 -26.67 -5.22 14.85
N ASN A 465 -26.21 -6.42 14.47
CA ASN A 465 -24.82 -6.82 14.63
C ASN A 465 -23.98 -6.35 13.43
N PRO A 466 -23.10 -5.35 13.61
CA PRO A 466 -22.31 -4.81 12.49
C PRO A 466 -21.43 -5.84 11.77
N GLU A 467 -20.95 -6.87 12.47
CA GLU A 467 -20.10 -7.92 11.92
C GLU A 467 -20.81 -8.77 10.86
N GLU A 468 -22.13 -8.93 10.99
CA GLU A 468 -22.97 -9.68 10.05
C GLU A 468 -23.56 -8.79 8.96
N CYS A 469 -23.62 -7.48 9.21
CA CYS A 469 -24.30 -6.52 8.35
C CYS A 469 -23.39 -6.04 7.19
N GLU A 470 -23.99 -5.97 6.01
CA GLU A 470 -23.39 -5.51 4.78
C GLU A 470 -24.16 -4.36 4.17
N LEU A 471 -23.48 -3.30 3.76
CA LEU A 471 -24.09 -2.18 3.03
C LEU A 471 -23.64 -2.21 1.58
N PHE A 472 -24.57 -2.42 0.65
CA PHE A 472 -24.32 -2.27 -0.78
C PHE A 472 -24.63 -0.84 -1.22
N ILE A 473 -23.62 -0.16 -1.73
CA ILE A 473 -23.72 1.13 -2.40
C ILE A 473 -23.89 0.85 -3.88
N VAL A 474 -25.11 1.06 -4.39
CA VAL A 474 -25.51 0.59 -5.73
C VAL A 474 -25.68 1.76 -6.69
N GLU A 475 -25.10 1.64 -7.88
CA GLU A 475 -25.26 2.62 -8.94
C GLU A 475 -26.69 2.58 -9.53
N GLY A 476 -27.39 3.71 -9.43
CA GLY A 476 -28.68 3.92 -10.06
C GLY A 476 -29.87 3.27 -9.36
N ASP A 477 -31.05 3.79 -9.66
CA ASP A 477 -32.31 3.33 -9.07
C ASP A 477 -32.75 1.96 -9.69
N SER A 478 -32.34 1.64 -10.94
CA SER A 478 -32.69 0.38 -11.61
C SER A 478 -31.99 -0.81 -10.98
N ALA A 479 -30.68 -0.78 -10.90
CA ALA A 479 -29.89 -1.82 -10.24
C ALA A 479 -30.21 -1.87 -8.74
N GLY A 480 -30.44 -0.71 -8.09
CA GLY A 480 -30.92 -0.63 -6.72
C GLY A 480 -32.25 -1.37 -6.50
N GLY A 481 -33.17 -1.27 -7.45
CA GLY A 481 -34.45 -2.01 -7.39
C GLY A 481 -34.27 -3.52 -7.44
N SER A 482 -33.42 -4.03 -8.36
CA SER A 482 -33.08 -5.44 -8.42
C SER A 482 -32.34 -5.93 -7.17
N ALA A 483 -31.40 -5.13 -6.66
CA ALA A 483 -30.67 -5.43 -5.42
C ALA A 483 -31.59 -5.52 -4.20
N ILE A 484 -32.56 -4.58 -4.05
CA ILE A 484 -33.54 -4.61 -2.98
C ILE A 484 -34.41 -5.88 -3.02
N GLN A 485 -34.78 -6.35 -4.23
CA GLN A 485 -35.56 -7.57 -4.40
C GLN A 485 -34.73 -8.84 -4.15
N GLY A 486 -33.46 -8.85 -4.55
CA GLY A 486 -32.58 -10.01 -4.46
C GLY A 486 -31.89 -10.19 -3.12
N ARG A 487 -31.75 -9.14 -2.31
CA ARG A 487 -30.93 -9.14 -1.08
C ARG A 487 -31.44 -10.10 0.00
N ASN A 488 -30.56 -10.50 0.89
CA ASN A 488 -30.96 -11.04 2.18
C ASN A 488 -31.38 -9.88 3.12
N PRO A 489 -32.69 -9.71 3.45
CA PRO A 489 -33.16 -8.61 4.27
C PRO A 489 -32.64 -8.65 5.71
N GLU A 490 -32.15 -9.78 6.20
CA GLU A 490 -31.66 -9.95 7.56
C GLU A 490 -30.32 -9.21 7.75
N THR A 491 -29.39 -9.36 6.80
CA THR A 491 -28.00 -8.90 6.93
C THR A 491 -27.57 -7.87 5.89
N GLN A 492 -28.31 -7.71 4.78
CA GLN A 492 -27.90 -6.85 3.67
C GLN A 492 -28.77 -5.60 3.56
N ALA A 493 -28.13 -4.44 3.63
CA ALA A 493 -28.69 -3.13 3.39
C ALA A 493 -28.35 -2.63 1.99
N ILE A 494 -29.24 -1.88 1.34
CA ILE A 494 -29.03 -1.31 0.01
C ILE A 494 -29.20 0.22 0.06
N LEU A 495 -28.18 0.94 -0.44
CA LEU A 495 -28.21 2.39 -0.64
C LEU A 495 -28.04 2.71 -2.12
N PRO A 496 -29.12 2.96 -2.88
CA PRO A 496 -29.01 3.41 -4.26
C PRO A 496 -28.47 4.84 -4.35
N LEU A 497 -27.43 5.06 -5.15
CA LEU A 497 -26.91 6.39 -5.45
C LEU A 497 -27.43 6.87 -6.80
N ARG A 498 -27.86 8.13 -6.88
CA ARG A 498 -28.24 8.77 -8.17
C ARG A 498 -27.03 9.40 -8.83
N GLY A 499 -26.40 8.66 -9.73
CA GLY A 499 -25.26 9.14 -10.51
C GLY A 499 -23.99 9.34 -9.68
N LYS A 500 -23.08 10.12 -10.22
CA LYS A 500 -21.75 10.39 -9.63
C LYS A 500 -21.87 11.25 -8.39
N ILE A 501 -21.26 10.85 -7.27
CA ILE A 501 -21.19 11.68 -6.08
C ILE A 501 -20.21 12.85 -6.29
N LEU A 502 -20.31 13.86 -5.43
CA LEU A 502 -19.38 14.99 -5.45
C LEU A 502 -17.94 14.52 -5.27
N ASN A 503 -17.04 15.03 -6.11
CA ASN A 503 -15.61 14.75 -5.97
C ASN A 503 -15.06 15.45 -4.72
N THR A 504 -14.77 14.67 -3.69
CA THR A 504 -14.30 15.16 -2.38
C THR A 504 -12.83 15.54 -2.37
N GLU A 505 -12.05 15.22 -3.40
CA GLU A 505 -10.69 15.73 -3.58
C GLU A 505 -10.66 17.24 -3.81
N ARG A 506 -11.68 17.77 -4.50
CA ARG A 506 -11.78 19.19 -4.90
C ARG A 506 -12.76 20.00 -4.08
N ALA A 507 -13.55 19.36 -3.25
CA ALA A 507 -14.62 20.02 -2.52
C ALA A 507 -14.20 20.41 -1.11
N SER A 508 -14.52 21.63 -0.70
CA SER A 508 -14.44 22.01 0.71
C SER A 508 -15.44 21.18 1.54
N ILE A 509 -15.16 21.02 2.83
CA ILE A 509 -16.04 20.32 3.79
C ILE A 509 -17.46 20.89 3.77
N ASP A 510 -17.59 22.24 3.70
CA ASP A 510 -18.92 22.90 3.60
C ASP A 510 -19.69 22.48 2.35
N ARG A 511 -19.02 22.36 1.19
CA ARG A 511 -19.64 21.90 -0.05
C ARG A 511 -19.97 20.40 -0.01
N MET A 512 -19.09 19.61 0.59
CA MET A 512 -19.27 18.18 0.79
C MET A 512 -20.54 17.91 1.65
N MET A 513 -20.69 18.63 2.75
CA MET A 513 -21.81 18.49 3.69
C MET A 513 -23.13 19.05 3.17
N LYS A 514 -23.13 19.83 2.10
CA LYS A 514 -24.35 20.27 1.39
C LYS A 514 -24.80 19.28 0.30
N SER A 515 -24.05 18.21 0.08
CA SER A 515 -24.42 17.16 -0.87
C SER A 515 -25.28 16.11 -0.19
N ASP A 516 -26.57 16.06 -0.53
CA ASP A 516 -27.54 15.10 0.02
C ASP A 516 -27.07 13.65 -0.12
N THR A 517 -26.36 13.34 -1.21
CA THR A 517 -25.83 11.99 -1.48
C THR A 517 -24.71 11.63 -0.51
N ILE A 518 -23.77 12.55 -0.26
CA ILE A 518 -22.66 12.33 0.68
C ILE A 518 -23.19 12.28 2.12
N GLU A 519 -24.12 13.18 2.48
CA GLU A 519 -24.77 13.17 3.79
C GLU A 519 -25.50 11.85 4.04
N SER A 520 -26.21 11.35 3.03
CA SER A 520 -26.90 10.06 3.09
C SER A 520 -25.91 8.90 3.32
N LEU A 521 -24.76 8.92 2.63
CA LEU A 521 -23.75 7.89 2.76
C LEU A 521 -23.08 7.91 4.13
N ILE A 522 -22.65 9.09 4.63
CA ILE A 522 -22.08 9.27 5.96
C ILE A 522 -23.08 8.79 7.05
N THR A 523 -24.35 9.15 6.89
CA THR A 523 -25.40 8.77 7.83
C THR A 523 -25.69 7.27 7.81
N ALA A 524 -25.71 6.66 6.63
CA ALA A 524 -25.90 5.21 6.51
C ALA A 524 -24.76 4.43 7.16
N VAL A 525 -23.51 4.81 6.90
CA VAL A 525 -22.32 4.17 7.48
C VAL A 525 -22.30 4.31 9.02
N GLY A 526 -22.59 5.50 9.55
CA GLY A 526 -22.83 5.74 10.99
C GLY A 526 -21.59 6.17 11.79
N GLY A 527 -20.37 6.03 11.29
CA GLY A 527 -19.13 6.35 12.01
C GLY A 527 -18.75 7.84 12.08
N GLY A 528 -19.45 8.72 11.34
CA GLY A 528 -19.04 10.13 11.19
C GLY A 528 -18.09 10.37 10.02
N TYR A 529 -17.24 11.40 10.11
CA TYR A 529 -16.22 11.73 9.08
C TYR A 529 -15.08 12.57 9.69
N GLY A 530 -13.91 12.58 9.03
CA GLY A 530 -12.73 13.35 9.45
C GLY A 530 -12.17 12.88 10.79
N GLU A 531 -11.78 13.80 11.65
CA GLU A 531 -11.25 13.49 13.00
C GLU A 531 -12.32 12.91 13.94
N ASP A 532 -13.58 13.24 13.71
CA ASP A 532 -14.71 12.71 14.50
C ASP A 532 -15.12 11.29 14.06
N PHE A 533 -14.43 10.71 13.06
CA PHE A 533 -14.75 9.38 12.58
C PHE A 533 -14.39 8.31 13.62
N ASP A 534 -15.39 7.54 14.03
CA ASP A 534 -15.26 6.47 15.01
C ASP A 534 -15.64 5.12 14.37
N VAL A 535 -14.63 4.31 14.08
CA VAL A 535 -14.80 3.01 13.43
C VAL A 535 -15.68 2.05 14.27
N SER A 536 -15.70 2.21 15.60
CA SER A 536 -16.53 1.38 16.48
C SER A 536 -18.03 1.65 16.35
N LYS A 537 -18.41 2.78 15.74
CA LYS A 537 -19.80 3.17 15.48
C LYS A 537 -20.26 2.84 14.06
N VAL A 538 -19.39 2.24 13.25
CA VAL A 538 -19.77 1.81 11.90
C VAL A 538 -20.80 0.70 11.98
N ARG A 539 -21.89 0.86 11.24
CA ARG A 539 -23.05 -0.04 11.29
C ARG A 539 -22.90 -1.31 10.46
N TYR A 540 -21.95 -1.34 9.53
CA TYR A 540 -21.72 -2.44 8.59
C TYR A 540 -20.24 -2.71 8.48
N HIS A 541 -19.79 -3.92 8.87
CA HIS A 541 -18.38 -4.31 8.72
C HIS A 541 -18.02 -4.76 7.30
N LYS A 542 -18.99 -4.70 6.36
CA LYS A 542 -18.74 -4.79 4.93
C LYS A 542 -19.51 -3.69 4.21
N VAL A 543 -18.81 -2.73 3.66
CA VAL A 543 -19.35 -1.68 2.79
C VAL A 543 -18.88 -1.99 1.37
N ILE A 544 -19.82 -2.37 0.50
CA ILE A 544 -19.56 -2.95 -0.80
C ILE A 544 -20.02 -1.95 -1.87
N ILE A 545 -19.06 -1.45 -2.65
CA ILE A 545 -19.36 -0.61 -3.81
C ILE A 545 -19.74 -1.52 -4.97
N MET A 546 -20.95 -1.39 -5.46
CA MET A 546 -21.51 -2.19 -6.56
C MET A 546 -21.90 -1.25 -7.70
N ALA A 547 -21.00 -1.11 -8.66
CA ALA A 547 -21.12 -0.26 -9.85
C ALA A 547 -21.10 -1.09 -11.13
N ASP A 548 -21.58 -0.53 -12.22
CA ASP A 548 -21.54 -1.15 -13.53
C ASP A 548 -20.09 -1.42 -13.99
N ALA A 549 -19.89 -2.45 -14.79
CA ALA A 549 -18.55 -2.83 -15.30
C ALA A 549 -18.15 -1.96 -16.52
N ASP A 550 -18.45 -0.67 -16.50
CA ASP A 550 -18.11 0.29 -17.53
C ASP A 550 -17.26 1.45 -16.99
N VAL A 551 -16.89 2.39 -17.84
CA VAL A 551 -16.03 3.54 -17.45
C VAL A 551 -16.73 4.50 -16.48
N ASP A 552 -18.05 4.61 -16.52
CA ASP A 552 -18.83 5.43 -15.60
C ASP A 552 -18.92 4.78 -14.22
N GLY A 553 -19.17 3.47 -14.17
CA GLY A 553 -19.15 2.69 -12.93
C GLY A 553 -17.79 2.68 -12.26
N ALA A 554 -16.70 2.55 -13.02
CA ALA A 554 -15.34 2.67 -12.50
C ALA A 554 -15.09 4.07 -11.88
N HIS A 555 -15.61 5.14 -12.52
CA HIS A 555 -15.52 6.49 -11.98
C HIS A 555 -16.35 6.67 -10.70
N ILE A 556 -17.55 6.08 -10.63
CA ILE A 556 -18.39 6.10 -9.42
C ILE A 556 -17.69 5.36 -8.27
N ALA A 557 -17.09 4.21 -8.55
CA ALA A 557 -16.31 3.48 -7.55
C ALA A 557 -15.12 4.34 -7.05
N THR A 558 -14.39 4.98 -7.95
CA THR A 558 -13.25 5.85 -7.58
C THR A 558 -13.69 7.05 -6.75
N LEU A 559 -14.84 7.68 -7.05
CA LEU A 559 -15.39 8.78 -6.24
C LEU A 559 -15.73 8.34 -4.81
N ASN A 560 -16.34 7.16 -4.65
CA ASN A 560 -16.65 6.60 -3.33
C ASN A 560 -15.37 6.25 -2.56
N LEU A 561 -14.39 5.64 -3.22
CA LEU A 561 -13.08 5.34 -2.63
C LEU A 561 -12.34 6.61 -2.22
N THR A 562 -12.44 7.71 -3.00
CA THR A 562 -11.88 9.01 -2.63
C THR A 562 -12.49 9.54 -1.34
N LEU A 563 -13.81 9.46 -1.19
CA LEU A 563 -14.49 9.86 0.04
C LEU A 563 -14.02 9.04 1.24
N PHE A 564 -13.97 7.71 1.09
CA PHE A 564 -13.52 6.82 2.18
C PHE A 564 -12.05 7.06 2.53
N PHE A 565 -11.19 7.23 1.55
CA PHE A 565 -9.77 7.48 1.76
C PHE A 565 -9.51 8.82 2.46
N ARG A 566 -10.22 9.90 2.07
CA ARG A 566 -10.01 11.25 2.61
C ARG A 566 -10.66 11.48 3.96
N TYR A 567 -11.84 10.91 4.20
CA TYR A 567 -12.67 11.27 5.36
C TYR A 567 -13.08 10.10 6.26
N MET A 568 -12.86 8.85 5.83
CA MET A 568 -13.23 7.65 6.58
C MET A 568 -12.13 6.57 6.49
N ARG A 569 -10.88 6.99 6.43
CA ARG A 569 -9.72 6.10 6.24
C ARG A 569 -9.66 4.91 7.20
N PRO A 570 -10.03 5.04 8.50
CA PRO A 570 -10.05 3.90 9.42
C PRO A 570 -10.94 2.73 8.96
N MET A 571 -11.96 2.97 8.11
CA MET A 571 -12.77 1.87 7.53
C MET A 571 -11.96 1.00 6.56
N ILE A 572 -11.09 1.63 5.76
CA ILE A 572 -10.22 0.89 4.82
C ILE A 572 -9.20 0.09 5.61
N THR A 573 -8.60 0.71 6.62
CA THR A 573 -7.65 0.07 7.53
C THR A 573 -8.26 -1.11 8.29
N ALA A 574 -9.50 -0.97 8.76
CA ALA A 574 -10.25 -2.06 9.40
C ALA A 574 -10.71 -3.17 8.42
N GLY A 575 -10.47 -2.98 7.11
CA GLY A 575 -10.86 -3.96 6.09
C GLY A 575 -12.35 -4.01 5.76
N TYR A 576 -13.09 -2.92 6.02
CA TYR A 576 -14.54 -2.89 5.84
C TYR A 576 -15.00 -2.46 4.44
N VAL A 577 -14.08 -2.03 3.56
CA VAL A 577 -14.42 -1.52 2.22
C VAL A 577 -14.11 -2.54 1.15
N TYR A 578 -15.10 -2.79 0.29
CA TYR A 578 -15.04 -3.77 -0.79
C TYR A 578 -15.58 -3.19 -2.10
N VAL A 579 -15.14 -3.76 -3.21
CA VAL A 579 -15.74 -3.55 -4.54
C VAL A 579 -16.27 -4.90 -5.02
N ALA A 580 -17.53 -4.94 -5.43
CA ALA A 580 -18.14 -6.11 -6.02
C ALA A 580 -17.63 -6.32 -7.45
N MET A 581 -17.41 -7.56 -7.82
CA MET A 581 -16.97 -7.98 -9.15
C MET A 581 -18.10 -8.75 -9.83
N PRO A 582 -19.02 -8.08 -10.53
CA PRO A 582 -20.08 -8.78 -11.28
C PRO A 582 -19.48 -9.49 -12.50
N PRO A 583 -20.10 -10.58 -13.00
CA PRO A 583 -19.66 -11.27 -14.21
C PRO A 583 -19.91 -10.40 -15.45
N LEU A 584 -19.02 -10.51 -16.44
CA LEU A 584 -19.18 -9.86 -17.75
C LEU A 584 -20.07 -10.65 -18.70
N TYR A 585 -20.08 -11.98 -18.57
CA TYR A 585 -20.84 -12.85 -19.46
C TYR A 585 -21.60 -13.93 -18.71
N ARG A 586 -22.72 -14.37 -19.33
CA ARG A 586 -23.45 -15.58 -18.98
C ARG A 586 -23.47 -16.50 -20.19
N LEU A 587 -23.00 -17.75 -20.02
CA LEU A 587 -23.06 -18.81 -21.02
C LEU A 587 -24.32 -19.63 -20.77
N LYS A 588 -25.32 -19.50 -21.66
CA LYS A 588 -26.62 -20.15 -21.54
C LYS A 588 -26.59 -21.50 -22.23
N TRP A 589 -26.15 -22.52 -21.52
CA TRP A 589 -26.16 -23.86 -22.07
C TRP A 589 -27.59 -24.42 -22.24
N THR A 590 -27.81 -25.22 -23.30
CA THR A 590 -29.12 -25.84 -23.55
C THR A 590 -29.45 -26.95 -22.55
N ARG A 591 -28.47 -27.51 -21.88
CA ARG A 591 -28.59 -28.52 -20.82
C ARG A 591 -27.62 -28.23 -19.70
N GLY A 592 -28.07 -28.39 -18.46
CA GLY A 592 -27.30 -28.08 -17.24
C GLY A 592 -27.36 -26.61 -16.85
N ASP A 593 -26.59 -26.26 -15.82
CA ASP A 593 -26.53 -24.90 -15.28
C ASP A 593 -25.80 -23.95 -16.24
N HIS A 594 -26.09 -22.67 -16.11
CA HIS A 594 -25.42 -21.64 -16.85
C HIS A 594 -24.07 -21.35 -16.18
N ASP A 595 -23.05 -20.95 -16.98
CA ASP A 595 -21.78 -20.50 -16.44
C ASP A 595 -21.74 -18.97 -16.48
N TYR A 596 -21.31 -18.36 -15.37
CA TYR A 596 -20.99 -16.94 -15.30
C TYR A 596 -19.47 -16.78 -15.36
N VAL A 597 -19.00 -15.87 -16.22
CA VAL A 597 -17.57 -15.67 -16.44
C VAL A 597 -17.21 -14.19 -16.40
N TYR A 598 -16.02 -13.90 -15.90
CA TYR A 598 -15.61 -12.56 -15.48
C TYR A 598 -14.61 -11.90 -16.46
N THR A 599 -14.03 -12.67 -17.39
CA THR A 599 -13.09 -12.16 -18.39
C THR A 599 -13.36 -12.78 -19.76
N ASP A 600 -12.88 -12.13 -20.83
CA ASP A 600 -12.93 -12.68 -22.20
C ASP A 600 -12.18 -14.01 -22.31
N ARG A 601 -11.02 -14.12 -21.64
CA ARG A 601 -10.22 -15.33 -21.61
C ARG A 601 -10.97 -16.49 -20.94
N GLU A 602 -11.56 -16.24 -19.77
CA GLU A 602 -12.36 -17.25 -19.05
C GLU A 602 -13.56 -17.69 -19.87
N ARG A 603 -14.22 -16.75 -20.60
CA ARG A 603 -15.30 -17.06 -21.54
C ARG A 603 -14.84 -18.06 -22.59
N ASP A 604 -13.70 -17.81 -23.23
CA ASP A 604 -13.20 -18.65 -24.32
C ASP A 604 -12.75 -20.02 -23.81
N GLU A 605 -12.13 -20.08 -22.63
CA GLU A 605 -11.77 -21.32 -21.92
C GLU A 605 -13.03 -22.15 -21.59
N LYS A 606 -14.04 -21.54 -20.95
CA LYS A 606 -15.31 -22.20 -20.61
C LYS A 606 -16.09 -22.65 -21.81
N LEU A 607 -16.04 -21.89 -22.91
CA LEU A 607 -16.64 -22.32 -24.18
C LEU A 607 -15.95 -23.54 -24.76
N ALA A 608 -14.62 -23.63 -24.70
CA ALA A 608 -13.86 -24.77 -25.16
C ALA A 608 -14.14 -26.03 -24.30
N GLU A 609 -14.11 -25.88 -22.95
CA GLU A 609 -14.47 -26.95 -22.01
C GLU A 609 -15.90 -27.48 -22.24
N GLY A 610 -16.87 -26.58 -22.32
CA GLY A 610 -18.27 -26.94 -22.53
C GLY A 610 -18.50 -27.72 -23.85
N ARG A 611 -17.84 -27.27 -24.94
CA ARG A 611 -17.89 -27.98 -26.24
C ARG A 611 -17.24 -29.36 -26.16
N ALA A 612 -16.11 -29.48 -25.50
CA ALA A 612 -15.44 -30.78 -25.28
C ALA A 612 -16.30 -31.72 -24.45
N ALA A 613 -17.08 -31.23 -23.51
CA ALA A 613 -18.04 -31.96 -22.71
C ALA A 613 -19.38 -32.23 -23.45
N GLY A 614 -19.51 -31.86 -24.74
CA GLY A 614 -20.73 -32.06 -25.54
C GLY A 614 -21.87 -31.09 -25.20
N ARG A 615 -21.63 -30.04 -24.43
CA ARG A 615 -22.61 -28.98 -24.13
C ARG A 615 -22.83 -28.11 -25.38
N GLN A 616 -24.04 -27.65 -25.61
CA GLN A 616 -24.40 -26.83 -26.75
C GLN A 616 -25.03 -25.52 -26.30
N LEU A 617 -24.70 -24.42 -26.99
CA LEU A 617 -25.35 -23.14 -26.80
C LEU A 617 -26.54 -22.96 -27.76
N PRO A 618 -27.60 -22.26 -27.36
CA PRO A 618 -28.69 -21.87 -28.25
C PRO A 618 -28.14 -21.01 -29.41
N LYS A 619 -28.70 -21.16 -30.60
CA LYS A 619 -28.31 -20.31 -31.74
C LYS A 619 -28.76 -18.86 -31.52
N GLY A 620 -27.81 -17.94 -31.52
CA GLY A 620 -28.04 -16.51 -31.48
C GLY A 620 -28.09 -15.87 -30.09
N GLU A 621 -28.43 -16.59 -29.00
CA GLU A 621 -28.59 -16.07 -27.64
C GLU A 621 -27.80 -16.84 -26.58
N GLY A 622 -26.88 -17.67 -27.00
CA GLY A 622 -26.13 -18.55 -26.09
C GLY A 622 -25.12 -17.82 -25.19
N ILE A 623 -24.62 -16.68 -25.63
CA ILE A 623 -23.69 -15.85 -24.84
C ILE A 623 -24.36 -14.51 -24.60
N GLN A 624 -24.69 -14.24 -23.35
CA GLN A 624 -25.20 -12.93 -22.92
C GLN A 624 -24.06 -12.13 -22.33
N ARG A 625 -23.81 -10.91 -22.85
CA ARG A 625 -22.90 -9.94 -22.25
C ARG A 625 -23.72 -9.00 -21.39
N TYR A 626 -23.30 -8.78 -20.15
CA TYR A 626 -23.85 -7.79 -19.26
C TYR A 626 -23.09 -6.47 -19.43
N LYS A 627 -23.79 -5.38 -19.78
CA LYS A 627 -23.24 -4.03 -19.89
C LYS A 627 -23.37 -3.25 -18.58
N GLY A 628 -24.36 -3.63 -17.75
CA GLY A 628 -24.58 -3.06 -16.45
C GLY A 628 -25.44 -3.93 -15.56
N LEU A 629 -25.40 -3.66 -14.26
CA LEU A 629 -26.16 -4.37 -13.21
C LEU A 629 -27.68 -4.27 -13.42
N GLY A 630 -28.13 -3.19 -14.07
CA GLY A 630 -29.55 -3.00 -14.39
C GLY A 630 -30.12 -3.97 -15.43
N GLU A 631 -29.24 -4.71 -16.14
CA GLU A 631 -29.65 -5.76 -17.09
C GLU A 631 -29.86 -7.12 -16.43
N MET A 632 -29.41 -7.26 -15.17
CA MET A 632 -29.58 -8.48 -14.38
C MET A 632 -30.94 -8.51 -13.71
N THR A 633 -31.59 -9.68 -13.76
CA THR A 633 -32.73 -9.95 -12.88
C THR A 633 -32.25 -10.00 -11.43
N TYR A 634 -33.17 -9.85 -10.48
CA TYR A 634 -32.80 -9.91 -9.06
C TYR A 634 -32.21 -11.25 -8.63
N GLN A 635 -32.60 -12.36 -9.30
CA GLN A 635 -32.03 -13.68 -9.07
C GLN A 635 -30.59 -13.78 -9.58
N GLU A 636 -30.34 -13.29 -10.81
CA GLU A 636 -28.99 -13.26 -11.38
C GLU A 636 -28.05 -12.40 -10.54
N LEU A 637 -28.54 -11.24 -10.08
CA LEU A 637 -27.76 -10.35 -9.22
C LEU A 637 -27.44 -10.98 -7.85
N TRP A 638 -28.40 -11.71 -7.28
CA TRP A 638 -28.18 -12.48 -6.06
C TRP A 638 -27.11 -13.55 -6.30
N GLU A 639 -27.33 -14.46 -7.27
CA GLU A 639 -26.46 -15.61 -7.53
C GLU A 639 -25.01 -15.26 -7.87
N THR A 640 -24.77 -14.08 -8.46
CA THR A 640 -23.44 -13.71 -8.97
C THR A 640 -22.71 -12.69 -8.12
N THR A 641 -23.44 -11.79 -7.44
CA THR A 641 -22.84 -10.58 -6.87
C THR A 641 -23.19 -10.36 -5.41
N MET A 642 -24.32 -10.90 -4.92
CA MET A 642 -24.78 -10.63 -3.57
C MET A 642 -24.72 -11.83 -2.62
N ASP A 643 -24.82 -13.06 -3.15
CA ASP A 643 -24.73 -14.29 -2.36
C ASP A 643 -23.35 -14.44 -1.73
N PRO A 644 -23.22 -14.44 -0.39
CA PRO A 644 -21.94 -14.57 0.30
C PRO A 644 -21.12 -15.80 -0.09
N GLU A 645 -21.77 -16.89 -0.51
CA GLU A 645 -21.12 -18.15 -0.87
C GLU A 645 -20.55 -18.16 -2.29
N ARG A 646 -21.04 -17.29 -3.20
CA ARG A 646 -20.72 -17.34 -4.64
C ARG A 646 -20.08 -16.09 -5.20
N ARG A 647 -20.34 -14.94 -4.59
CA ARG A 647 -19.88 -13.63 -5.07
C ARG A 647 -18.37 -13.48 -4.99
N ILE A 648 -17.82 -12.66 -5.87
CA ILE A 648 -16.43 -12.23 -5.81
C ILE A 648 -16.39 -10.78 -5.32
N LEU A 649 -15.68 -10.54 -4.21
CA LEU A 649 -15.44 -9.22 -3.65
C LEU A 649 -13.94 -8.93 -3.65
N LYS A 650 -13.56 -7.74 -4.13
CA LYS A 650 -12.21 -7.21 -3.98
C LYS A 650 -12.17 -6.34 -2.73
N GLN A 651 -11.47 -6.77 -1.69
CA GLN A 651 -11.22 -5.96 -0.51
C GLN A 651 -10.21 -4.84 -0.84
N ILE A 652 -10.48 -3.64 -0.35
CA ILE A 652 -9.62 -2.47 -0.58
C ILE A 652 -8.66 -2.33 0.59
N HIS A 653 -7.37 -2.24 0.27
CA HIS A 653 -6.28 -2.03 1.23
C HIS A 653 -5.45 -0.82 0.83
N ILE A 654 -4.85 -0.17 1.83
CA ILE A 654 -3.83 0.87 1.62
C ILE A 654 -2.49 0.21 1.88
N GLU A 655 -1.70 0.00 0.83
CA GLU A 655 -0.36 -0.59 0.93
C GLU A 655 0.69 0.47 1.24
N ASP A 656 0.60 1.60 0.56
CA ASP A 656 1.42 2.79 0.76
C ASP A 656 0.51 4.02 0.78
N ALA A 657 0.51 4.74 1.89
CA ALA A 657 -0.36 5.89 2.07
C ALA A 657 0.02 7.07 1.18
N ALA A 658 1.31 7.24 0.89
CA ALA A 658 1.79 8.33 0.05
C ALA A 658 1.48 8.04 -1.43
N ALA A 659 1.72 6.80 -1.89
CA ALA A 659 1.36 6.38 -3.23
C ALA A 659 -0.15 6.41 -3.48
N ALA A 660 -0.96 6.00 -2.49
CA ALA A 660 -2.42 6.11 -2.56
C ALA A 660 -2.87 7.57 -2.64
N ASP A 661 -2.29 8.45 -1.83
CA ASP A 661 -2.56 9.89 -1.83
C ASP A 661 -2.22 10.53 -3.17
N GLU A 662 -1.05 10.24 -3.73
CA GLU A 662 -0.63 10.71 -5.06
C GLU A 662 -1.59 10.20 -6.14
N THR A 663 -1.97 8.92 -6.08
CA THR A 663 -2.90 8.31 -7.03
C THR A 663 -4.28 8.99 -6.99
N PHE A 664 -4.86 9.22 -5.81
CA PHE A 664 -6.13 9.94 -5.70
C PHE A 664 -6.01 11.39 -6.16
N SER A 665 -4.94 12.09 -5.81
CA SER A 665 -4.69 13.47 -6.25
C SER A 665 -4.53 13.57 -7.77
N MET A 666 -3.84 12.61 -8.40
CA MET A 666 -3.66 12.52 -9.84
C MET A 666 -4.98 12.19 -10.56
N LEU A 667 -5.70 11.16 -10.09
CA LEU A 667 -6.93 10.69 -10.75
C LEU A 667 -8.09 11.66 -10.54
N MET A 668 -8.20 12.27 -9.35
CA MET A 668 -9.37 13.04 -8.93
C MET A 668 -9.07 14.55 -8.80
N GLY A 669 -7.81 14.97 -8.88
CA GLY A 669 -7.37 16.36 -8.87
C GLY A 669 -7.78 17.15 -10.11
N ASP A 670 -7.35 18.43 -10.20
CA ASP A 670 -7.76 19.33 -11.31
C ASP A 670 -7.01 19.09 -12.61
N ASP A 671 -5.85 18.45 -12.56
CA ASP A 671 -5.00 18.25 -13.71
C ASP A 671 -5.48 17.06 -14.58
N VAL A 672 -5.66 17.36 -15.87
CA VAL A 672 -6.15 16.37 -16.84
C VAL A 672 -5.00 15.55 -17.44
N GLU A 673 -3.84 16.17 -17.64
CA GLU A 673 -2.74 15.55 -18.40
C GLU A 673 -2.10 14.36 -17.68
N PRO A 674 -1.72 14.44 -16.39
CA PRO A 674 -1.22 13.28 -15.66
C PRO A 674 -2.21 12.12 -15.60
N ARG A 675 -3.51 12.45 -15.45
CA ARG A 675 -4.59 11.47 -15.46
C ARG A 675 -4.71 10.77 -16.80
N ARG A 676 -4.64 11.53 -17.90
CA ARG A 676 -4.66 10.98 -19.26
C ARG A 676 -3.49 10.04 -19.49
N LEU A 677 -2.29 10.44 -19.12
CA LEU A 677 -1.09 9.63 -19.24
C LEU A 677 -1.16 8.34 -18.39
N PHE A 678 -1.66 8.45 -17.16
CA PHE A 678 -1.86 7.29 -16.29
C PHE A 678 -2.85 6.29 -16.92
N ILE A 679 -4.00 6.77 -17.39
CA ILE A 679 -5.01 5.90 -18.03
C ILE A 679 -4.43 5.25 -19.29
N GLN A 680 -3.69 5.99 -20.13
CA GLN A 680 -3.07 5.44 -21.33
C GLN A 680 -2.02 4.37 -21.02
N ARG A 681 -1.17 4.60 -20.03
CA ARG A 681 -0.15 3.62 -19.61
C ARG A 681 -0.76 2.33 -19.07
N ASN A 682 -1.82 2.44 -18.27
CA ASN A 682 -2.47 1.30 -17.62
C ASN A 682 -3.65 0.72 -18.43
N ALA A 683 -3.88 1.19 -19.65
CA ALA A 683 -5.00 0.72 -20.49
C ALA A 683 -4.93 -0.77 -20.83
N LYS A 684 -3.72 -1.34 -20.91
CA LYS A 684 -3.50 -2.77 -21.18
C LYS A 684 -3.87 -3.67 -19.97
N ASP A 685 -3.89 -3.12 -18.76
CA ASP A 685 -4.18 -3.85 -17.52
C ASP A 685 -5.66 -3.88 -17.15
N VAL A 686 -6.48 -3.15 -17.92
CA VAL A 686 -7.93 -3.10 -17.73
C VAL A 686 -8.55 -4.41 -18.20
N ARG A 687 -8.92 -5.28 -17.23
CA ARG A 687 -9.47 -6.62 -17.51
C ARG A 687 -10.98 -6.73 -17.30
N PHE A 688 -11.59 -5.77 -16.60
CA PHE A 688 -12.98 -5.87 -16.11
C PHE A 688 -13.85 -4.68 -16.50
N ILE A 689 -13.45 -3.86 -17.46
CA ILE A 689 -14.21 -2.69 -17.92
C ILE A 689 -14.63 -2.89 -19.37
N ASP A 690 -15.90 -2.66 -19.65
CA ASP A 690 -16.44 -2.55 -20.99
C ASP A 690 -16.16 -1.13 -21.51
N ALA A 691 -15.16 -0.97 -22.41
CA ALA A 691 -14.75 0.29 -23.00
C ALA A 691 -15.42 0.53 -24.35
#